data_2880c2effb4aea0b5f469c2dc186ba1e
#
_entry.id   2880c2effb4aea0b5f469c2dc186ba1e
#
_cell.length_a   1.000
_cell.length_b   1.000
_cell.length_c   1.000
_cell.angle_alpha   90.00
_cell.angle_beta   90.00
_cell.angle_gamma   90.00
#
_symmetry.space_group_name_H-M   'P 1'
#
loop_
_entity.id
_entity.type
_entity.pdbx_description
1 polymer ?
#
loop_
_entity_poly.entity_id
_entity_poly.type
_entity_poly.pdbx_seq_one_letter_code
_entity_poly.pdbx_strand_id
1 'polypeptide(L)'
;MIRSFVKSRYQFPALIISAVISLTSCGADDSASMGDRIGYIRPVASLDASVIEDVSSRSADGEVTAGDLQLTLVSDKIDRTYGSVAEFDTEEEFEPGSYTMTAFYGNPDSEGFELPYYFGEASFNVAVGEVSEVDITATLANTMVSVETTEEFRTYFKSYTTILHSSGGAYVEVGAGETRAVYLRPGKVDITAQVALNSGAEARLQVGEFLALSRHHYIVTLDVKSAPGGAELVVEFDDKLDLEPVSVLLSEDLMNAPAPEISIDGAVEGEPLRLVTTSRPESDVIFNVIAPGGLRSLTLTTSAPQLVGDGWPAEVNLLSPSAREKALMESMGLRMPGTDMPDPRYASVVLTDLIPNLRDRSVRFTLNAVDRMGKTTSPRSVDVELEALVLDVRSVEPTGLLDEECSFMLASNSDTDPADFAYKVTDGSGSWIDAPLISVAPADGEGLYKVTVEVPALVYEFGLSVHASVAQSEEVRVTRVLPRFSITAPEGSVWATHASVALSADGDTEAGILAGLATVYVAEGDSGNFVETDAVADGGHIGFGDLSSATRYRVKVSLVGDPAVACEPVSFVTETMAGVPNGDFEQLTKTIEMNLQQGGNWTMTLGGKHFKTFMDMSVSEPQGWASTNAKTCYPEAATANSWYQIPSVYNSTLSWVSHQPTAKIWGIGQSAYDEYPAVYQNIPVASGANAMVVRNVAWDANGRSIPVMSQTGNTSYSNYYCANIPEIANRSAGKLFLGTYAFDGVSETMVEGVSFSSRPSELTGSYMYEPDSQDPSEAGVVTVEILSGDAVIGSGSVELAEASSYTAFSVPVVYAVRNRRATSLRIMITSSNHTEEADIKTTNYCGKPECSSRGAALTIDNLKFTY
;
A
#
# COMPACT_ATOMS: atom_id res chain seq x y z
N MET A 1 -9.43 -6.81 19.74
CA MET A 1 -10.80 -7.37 19.83
C MET A 1 -11.32 -7.41 18.40
N ILE A 2 -11.09 -8.48 17.66
CA ILE A 2 -11.93 -9.66 17.40
C ILE A 2 -13.39 -9.33 17.08
N ARG A 3 -13.71 -9.52 15.78
CA ARG A 3 -14.88 -10.19 15.18
C ARG A 3 -14.94 -9.82 13.70
N SER A 4 -14.56 -10.67 12.79
CA SER A 4 -15.35 -11.78 12.27
C SER A 4 -16.66 -11.35 11.59
N PHE A 5 -16.66 -11.31 10.24
CA PHE A 5 -17.88 -11.37 9.45
C PHE A 5 -17.77 -12.42 8.35
N VAL A 6 -18.76 -13.27 8.39
CA VAL A 6 -19.06 -14.42 7.58
C VAL A 6 -19.36 -14.02 6.14
N LYS A 7 -18.66 -14.59 5.18
CA LYS A 7 -19.04 -14.60 3.76
C LYS A 7 -19.93 -15.82 3.48
N SER A 8 -21.16 -15.54 3.11
CA SER A 8 -22.05 -16.52 2.49
C SER A 8 -21.57 -16.84 1.08
N ARG A 9 -21.23 -18.11 0.85
CA ARG A 9 -20.89 -18.66 -0.47
C ARG A 9 -22.12 -19.29 -1.07
N TYR A 10 -22.52 -18.85 -2.23
CA TYR A 10 -23.27 -19.69 -3.16
C TYR A 10 -22.27 -20.44 -4.03
N GLN A 11 -22.24 -21.76 -3.85
CA GLN A 11 -21.46 -22.66 -4.69
C GLN A 11 -22.33 -23.14 -5.86
N PHE A 12 -21.88 -22.91 -7.07
CA PHE A 12 -22.24 -23.73 -8.23
C PHE A 12 -21.23 -24.88 -8.33
N PRO A 13 -21.64 -26.10 -8.63
CA PRO A 13 -20.70 -27.20 -8.78
C PRO A 13 -20.01 -27.13 -10.14
N ALA A 14 -18.71 -26.92 -10.09
CA ALA A 14 -17.85 -27.11 -11.27
C ALA A 14 -17.57 -28.61 -11.47
N LEU A 15 -17.92 -29.11 -12.63
CA LEU A 15 -17.59 -30.46 -13.08
C LEU A 15 -16.08 -30.50 -13.40
N ILE A 16 -15.36 -31.31 -12.66
CA ILE A 16 -13.93 -31.56 -12.91
C ILE A 16 -13.81 -32.60 -14.02
N ILE A 17 -13.32 -32.23 -15.16
CA ILE A 17 -12.82 -33.15 -16.20
C ILE A 17 -11.32 -33.28 -15.99
N SER A 18 -10.90 -34.45 -15.56
CA SER A 18 -9.51 -34.88 -15.46
C SER A 18 -8.95 -35.12 -16.87
N ALA A 19 -8.04 -34.27 -17.30
CA ALA A 19 -7.23 -34.57 -18.49
C ALA A 19 -6.02 -35.40 -18.09
N VAL A 20 -5.94 -36.62 -18.56
CA VAL A 20 -4.75 -37.46 -18.51
C VAL A 20 -3.85 -37.06 -19.65
N ILE A 21 -2.70 -36.46 -19.31
CA ILE A 21 -1.64 -36.20 -20.28
C ILE A 21 -0.76 -37.44 -20.36
N SER A 22 -0.80 -38.11 -21.50
CA SER A 22 0.21 -39.10 -21.88
C SER A 22 1.20 -38.45 -22.85
N LEU A 23 2.38 -38.19 -22.36
CA LEU A 23 3.54 -37.83 -23.19
C LEU A 23 4.10 -39.11 -23.79
N THR A 24 4.09 -39.21 -25.08
CA THR A 24 5.07 -40.04 -25.81
C THR A 24 5.63 -39.28 -27.00
N SER A 25 6.93 -39.25 -26.99
CA SER A 25 7.85 -38.63 -27.93
C SER A 25 8.03 -39.46 -29.17
N CYS A 26 8.44 -38.79 -30.19
CA CYS A 26 9.24 -39.15 -31.36
C CYS A 26 8.56 -39.32 -32.72
N GLY A 27 8.76 -38.36 -33.54
CA GLY A 27 9.67 -38.49 -34.69
C GLY A 27 9.08 -38.95 -36.02
N ALA A 28 9.30 -38.07 -36.94
CA ALA A 28 9.49 -38.30 -38.39
C ALA A 28 8.38 -37.77 -39.30
N ASP A 29 8.87 -36.98 -40.21
CA ASP A 29 8.23 -36.47 -41.44
C ASP A 29 7.18 -37.39 -42.05
N ASP A 30 6.04 -36.83 -42.34
CA ASP A 30 5.45 -37.03 -43.66
C ASP A 30 4.44 -35.89 -43.98
N SER A 31 4.66 -35.28 -45.09
CA SER A 31 3.77 -34.37 -45.79
C SER A 31 2.53 -35.14 -46.26
N ALA A 32 1.48 -35.20 -45.40
CA ALA A 32 0.17 -35.65 -45.82
C ALA A 32 -0.75 -34.42 -46.01
N SER A 33 -1.39 -34.38 -47.14
CA SER A 33 -2.31 -33.40 -47.67
C SER A 33 -3.38 -32.97 -46.62
N MET A 34 -3.75 -31.72 -46.68
CA MET A 34 -4.84 -31.06 -45.92
C MET A 34 -6.23 -31.55 -46.38
N GLY A 35 -6.50 -32.87 -46.36
CA GLY A 35 -7.69 -33.43 -46.96
C GLY A 35 -8.62 -34.28 -46.07
N ASP A 36 -8.24 -34.75 -44.88
CA ASP A 36 -9.00 -35.80 -44.19
C ASP A 36 -9.25 -35.53 -42.69
N ARG A 37 -9.69 -34.34 -42.35
CA ARG A 37 -10.18 -34.09 -40.98
C ARG A 37 -11.63 -33.65 -41.03
N ILE A 38 -12.53 -34.58 -41.31
CA ILE A 38 -13.96 -34.34 -41.44
C ILE A 38 -14.72 -35.42 -40.65
N GLY A 39 -15.91 -35.09 -40.22
CA GLY A 39 -16.91 -36.03 -39.70
C GLY A 39 -18.29 -35.76 -40.32
N TYR A 40 -19.27 -36.53 -40.00
CA TYR A 40 -20.63 -36.43 -40.55
C TYR A 40 -21.65 -36.28 -39.45
N ILE A 41 -22.81 -35.69 -39.77
CA ILE A 41 -23.93 -35.50 -38.87
C ILE A 41 -25.15 -36.19 -39.43
N ARG A 42 -25.85 -36.94 -38.55
CA ARG A 42 -27.14 -37.54 -38.90
C ARG A 42 -28.21 -37.13 -37.89
N PRO A 43 -29.08 -36.17 -38.21
CA PRO A 43 -30.16 -35.77 -37.33
C PRO A 43 -31.27 -36.85 -37.30
N VAL A 44 -31.75 -37.13 -36.08
CA VAL A 44 -32.94 -37.94 -35.87
C VAL A 44 -33.94 -37.03 -35.13
N ALA A 45 -34.77 -36.38 -35.89
CA ALA A 45 -35.75 -35.47 -35.32
C ALA A 45 -37.08 -36.21 -35.03
N SER A 46 -37.61 -36.01 -33.86
CA SER A 46 -38.92 -36.51 -33.43
C SER A 46 -39.80 -35.36 -32.93
N LEU A 47 -41.11 -35.50 -33.07
CA LEU A 47 -42.07 -34.58 -32.59
C LEU A 47 -42.88 -35.21 -31.45
N ASP A 48 -42.89 -34.60 -30.27
CA ASP A 48 -43.79 -34.92 -29.21
C ASP A 48 -44.87 -33.83 -29.09
N ALA A 49 -45.99 -34.06 -29.75
CA ALA A 49 -47.12 -33.13 -29.77
C ALA A 49 -48.01 -33.26 -28.51
N SER A 50 -47.63 -34.05 -27.50
CA SER A 50 -48.41 -34.19 -26.28
C SER A 50 -48.37 -32.92 -25.44
N VAL A 51 -49.54 -32.48 -24.98
CA VAL A 51 -49.70 -31.45 -23.97
C VAL A 51 -49.76 -32.11 -22.60
N ILE A 52 -49.27 -31.40 -21.57
CA ILE A 52 -49.38 -31.86 -20.20
C ILE A 52 -50.81 -31.54 -19.73
N GLU A 53 -51.74 -32.49 -19.98
CA GLU A 53 -53.05 -32.51 -19.37
C GLU A 53 -53.13 -33.72 -18.50
N ASP A 54 -53.78 -33.57 -17.39
CA ASP A 54 -54.03 -34.73 -16.48
C ASP A 54 -55.24 -35.54 -16.80
N VAL A 55 -55.94 -35.29 -17.91
CA VAL A 55 -57.06 -36.06 -18.43
C VAL A 55 -56.96 -36.18 -19.94
N SER A 56 -56.68 -37.40 -20.42
CA SER A 56 -56.75 -37.93 -21.78
C SER A 56 -56.18 -37.04 -22.89
N SER A 57 -54.99 -37.46 -23.37
CA SER A 57 -54.31 -36.90 -24.56
C SER A 57 -55.25 -36.63 -25.72
N ARG A 58 -55.61 -35.37 -25.93
CA ARG A 58 -56.01 -34.91 -27.27
C ARG A 58 -54.76 -34.36 -27.92
N SER A 59 -54.32 -35.00 -28.97
CA SER A 59 -53.36 -34.39 -29.88
C SER A 59 -53.93 -33.09 -30.39
N ALA A 60 -53.09 -32.03 -30.43
CA ALA A 60 -53.41 -30.77 -31.11
C ALA A 60 -53.92 -31.12 -32.51
N ASP A 61 -55.14 -30.71 -32.83
CA ASP A 61 -55.74 -30.98 -34.17
C ASP A 61 -55.05 -30.10 -35.25
N GLY A 62 -54.07 -30.66 -35.88
CA GLY A 62 -53.38 -30.23 -37.07
C GLY A 62 -52.14 -31.11 -37.19
N GLU A 63 -52.09 -32.01 -38.21
CA GLU A 63 -51.06 -33.01 -38.41
C GLU A 63 -49.67 -32.36 -38.70
N VAL A 64 -49.08 -31.73 -37.66
CA VAL A 64 -47.64 -31.44 -37.75
C VAL A 64 -46.88 -32.73 -37.51
N THR A 65 -46.01 -33.08 -38.39
CA THR A 65 -45.22 -34.30 -38.31
C THR A 65 -43.75 -33.98 -38.11
N ALA A 66 -42.95 -34.96 -37.68
CA ALA A 66 -41.51 -34.80 -37.57
C ALA A 66 -40.85 -34.33 -38.91
N GLY A 67 -41.51 -34.64 -40.06
CA GLY A 67 -41.00 -34.21 -41.37
C GLY A 67 -41.18 -32.71 -41.65
N ASP A 68 -42.08 -32.03 -40.92
CA ASP A 68 -42.35 -30.60 -41.11
C ASP A 68 -41.45 -29.72 -40.24
N LEU A 69 -40.58 -30.37 -39.41
CA LEU A 69 -39.62 -29.62 -38.60
C LEU A 69 -38.51 -29.05 -39.44
N GLN A 70 -38.18 -27.81 -39.21
CA GLN A 70 -36.99 -27.16 -39.72
C GLN A 70 -35.81 -27.41 -38.79
N LEU A 71 -34.60 -27.50 -39.35
CA LEU A 71 -33.39 -27.69 -38.56
C LEU A 71 -32.49 -26.45 -38.68
N THR A 72 -31.89 -26.03 -37.56
CA THR A 72 -30.81 -25.04 -37.58
C THR A 72 -29.58 -25.66 -36.94
N LEU A 73 -28.44 -25.60 -37.64
CA LEU A 73 -27.12 -26.08 -37.16
C LEU A 73 -26.22 -24.89 -36.92
N VAL A 74 -25.72 -24.79 -35.68
CA VAL A 74 -24.89 -23.67 -35.26
C VAL A 74 -23.58 -24.21 -34.64
N SER A 75 -22.48 -23.54 -34.99
CA SER A 75 -21.16 -23.69 -34.36
C SER A 75 -20.44 -22.35 -34.38
N ASP A 76 -19.17 -22.30 -34.03
CA ASP A 76 -18.32 -21.09 -34.15
C ASP A 76 -18.11 -20.64 -35.61
N LYS A 77 -18.39 -21.52 -36.60
CA LYS A 77 -18.15 -21.30 -38.04
C LYS A 77 -19.39 -21.45 -38.92
N ILE A 78 -20.44 -22.08 -38.41
CA ILE A 78 -21.64 -22.42 -39.17
C ILE A 78 -22.86 -21.87 -38.42
N ASP A 79 -23.73 -21.18 -39.14
CA ASP A 79 -25.06 -20.82 -38.74
C ASP A 79 -25.95 -21.02 -39.99
N ARG A 80 -26.64 -22.17 -40.04
CA ARG A 80 -27.39 -22.58 -41.23
C ARG A 80 -28.71 -23.20 -40.85
N THR A 81 -29.79 -22.79 -41.52
CA THR A 81 -31.11 -23.32 -41.37
C THR A 81 -31.52 -24.12 -42.60
N TYR A 82 -32.09 -25.27 -42.38
CA TYR A 82 -32.67 -26.19 -43.38
C TYR A 82 -34.20 -26.12 -43.26
N GLY A 83 -34.91 -26.06 -44.40
CA GLY A 83 -36.37 -25.92 -44.49
C GLY A 83 -37.13 -27.18 -44.00
N SER A 84 -36.49 -28.32 -43.98
CA SER A 84 -37.07 -29.55 -43.39
C SER A 84 -35.93 -30.50 -42.99
N VAL A 85 -36.24 -31.53 -42.20
CA VAL A 85 -35.29 -32.59 -41.85
C VAL A 85 -34.76 -33.30 -43.13
N ALA A 86 -35.60 -33.41 -44.16
CA ALA A 86 -35.24 -34.10 -45.42
C ALA A 86 -34.27 -33.25 -46.28
N GLU A 87 -34.14 -31.97 -46.04
CA GLU A 87 -33.17 -31.09 -46.71
C GLU A 87 -31.75 -31.15 -46.10
N PHE A 88 -31.61 -31.79 -44.94
CA PHE A 88 -30.30 -31.98 -44.34
C PHE A 88 -29.49 -33.06 -45.06
N ASP A 89 -28.34 -32.65 -45.64
CA ASP A 89 -27.46 -33.59 -46.35
C ASP A 89 -26.61 -34.39 -45.33
N THR A 90 -26.92 -35.63 -45.14
CA THR A 90 -26.18 -36.51 -44.20
C THR A 90 -24.81 -36.93 -44.73
N GLU A 91 -24.49 -36.61 -45.97
CA GLU A 91 -23.20 -36.86 -46.61
C GLU A 91 -22.32 -35.59 -46.63
N GLU A 92 -22.83 -34.47 -46.16
CA GLU A 92 -22.07 -33.24 -46.00
C GLU A 92 -20.94 -33.40 -44.96
N GLU A 93 -19.78 -32.88 -45.31
CA GLU A 93 -18.55 -32.95 -44.52
C GLU A 93 -18.47 -31.77 -43.53
N PHE A 94 -18.31 -32.09 -42.25
CA PHE A 94 -18.19 -31.07 -41.19
C PHE A 94 -16.83 -31.15 -40.51
N GLU A 95 -16.30 -29.97 -40.10
CA GLU A 95 -15.09 -29.94 -39.30
C GLU A 95 -15.35 -30.51 -37.90
N PRO A 96 -14.40 -31.19 -37.25
CA PRO A 96 -14.53 -31.64 -35.90
C PRO A 96 -14.69 -30.47 -34.93
N GLY A 97 -15.64 -30.55 -34.03
CA GLY A 97 -15.95 -29.47 -33.08
C GLY A 97 -17.30 -29.66 -32.40
N SER A 98 -17.66 -28.68 -31.59
CA SER A 98 -18.95 -28.64 -30.90
C SER A 98 -19.99 -27.94 -31.79
N TYR A 99 -21.14 -28.55 -31.91
CA TYR A 99 -22.31 -28.09 -32.65
C TYR A 99 -23.54 -28.10 -31.78
N THR A 100 -24.46 -27.21 -32.09
CA THR A 100 -25.83 -27.25 -31.56
C THR A 100 -26.78 -27.33 -32.74
N MET A 101 -27.70 -28.27 -32.67
CA MET A 101 -28.76 -28.38 -33.62
C MET A 101 -30.12 -28.16 -32.95
N THR A 102 -30.92 -27.30 -33.53
CA THR A 102 -32.32 -27.09 -33.12
C THR A 102 -33.29 -27.66 -34.16
N ALA A 103 -34.38 -28.24 -33.69
CA ALA A 103 -35.49 -28.62 -34.54
C ALA A 103 -36.73 -27.81 -34.11
N PHE A 104 -37.38 -27.16 -35.03
CA PHE A 104 -38.54 -26.31 -34.70
C PHE A 104 -39.58 -26.27 -35.82
N TYR A 105 -40.81 -25.95 -35.39
CA TYR A 105 -41.92 -25.69 -36.31
C TYR A 105 -42.72 -24.49 -35.78
N GLY A 106 -43.10 -23.56 -36.66
CA GLY A 106 -43.87 -22.38 -36.31
C GLY A 106 -42.93 -21.18 -36.04
N ASN A 107 -43.50 -20.15 -35.47
CA ASN A 107 -42.80 -18.89 -35.16
C ASN A 107 -42.94 -18.61 -33.66
N PRO A 108 -41.83 -18.45 -32.90
CA PRO A 108 -41.84 -18.20 -31.46
C PRO A 108 -42.56 -16.89 -31.08
N ASP A 109 -42.64 -15.93 -32.01
CA ASP A 109 -43.25 -14.64 -31.79
C ASP A 109 -44.76 -14.56 -32.19
N SER A 110 -45.29 -15.63 -32.75
CA SER A 110 -46.67 -15.68 -33.15
C SER A 110 -47.58 -16.20 -32.05
N GLU A 111 -48.64 -15.46 -31.79
CA GLU A 111 -49.68 -15.81 -30.79
C GLU A 111 -51.07 -15.66 -31.45
N GLY A 112 -52.02 -16.57 -31.10
CA GLY A 112 -53.37 -16.56 -31.69
C GLY A 112 -53.91 -17.99 -31.92
N PHE A 113 -55.00 -18.06 -32.71
CA PHE A 113 -55.59 -19.33 -33.05
C PHE A 113 -54.76 -20.15 -34.02
N GLU A 114 -54.63 -21.41 -33.75
CA GLU A 114 -53.96 -22.37 -34.67
C GLU A 114 -52.48 -22.03 -34.97
N LEU A 115 -51.78 -21.48 -34.02
CA LEU A 115 -50.36 -21.09 -34.15
C LEU A 115 -49.42 -21.83 -33.17
N PRO A 116 -49.34 -23.17 -33.31
CA PRO A 116 -48.42 -23.92 -32.44
C PRO A 116 -46.96 -23.61 -32.79
N TYR A 117 -46.15 -23.55 -31.74
CA TYR A 117 -44.71 -23.47 -31.86
C TYR A 117 -44.05 -24.65 -31.15
N TYR A 118 -43.37 -25.51 -31.90
CA TYR A 118 -42.63 -26.66 -31.39
C TYR A 118 -41.14 -26.33 -31.47
N PHE A 119 -40.39 -26.75 -30.41
CA PHE A 119 -38.95 -26.51 -30.31
C PHE A 119 -38.25 -27.64 -29.58
N GLY A 120 -37.07 -28.01 -30.04
CA GLY A 120 -36.13 -28.93 -29.42
C GLY A 120 -34.67 -28.59 -29.79
N GLU A 121 -33.76 -28.83 -28.88
CA GLU A 121 -32.34 -28.50 -29.06
C GLU A 121 -31.48 -29.68 -28.57
N ALA A 122 -30.35 -29.92 -29.29
CA ALA A 122 -29.33 -30.87 -28.90
C ALA A 122 -27.93 -30.30 -29.20
N SER A 123 -27.06 -30.35 -28.20
CA SER A 123 -25.62 -30.03 -28.40
C SER A 123 -24.81 -31.33 -28.46
N PHE A 124 -23.89 -31.41 -29.39
CA PHE A 124 -23.08 -32.57 -29.67
C PHE A 124 -21.69 -32.20 -30.21
N ASN A 125 -20.84 -33.23 -30.30
CA ASN A 125 -19.49 -33.06 -30.91
C ASN A 125 -19.34 -33.90 -32.11
N VAL A 126 -18.79 -33.35 -33.19
CA VAL A 126 -18.40 -34.10 -34.41
C VAL A 126 -16.93 -34.52 -34.26
N ALA A 127 -16.67 -35.79 -34.40
CA ALA A 127 -15.33 -36.38 -34.37
C ALA A 127 -14.86 -36.77 -35.76
N VAL A 128 -13.54 -36.80 -35.93
CA VAL A 128 -12.93 -37.14 -37.25
C VAL A 128 -13.28 -38.59 -37.69
N GLY A 129 -13.87 -38.70 -38.84
CA GLY A 129 -14.19 -40.00 -39.47
C GLY A 129 -15.42 -40.70 -38.87
N GLU A 130 -16.15 -40.05 -38.02
CA GLU A 130 -17.34 -40.61 -37.37
C GLU A 130 -18.64 -39.95 -37.88
N VAL A 131 -19.74 -40.66 -37.75
CA VAL A 131 -21.09 -40.11 -37.95
C VAL A 131 -21.71 -39.83 -36.58
N SER A 132 -21.93 -38.56 -36.29
CA SER A 132 -22.63 -38.17 -35.07
C SER A 132 -24.13 -38.26 -35.28
N GLU A 133 -24.77 -39.21 -34.63
CA GLU A 133 -26.25 -39.28 -34.60
C GLU A 133 -26.75 -38.30 -33.55
N VAL A 134 -27.70 -37.45 -33.92
CA VAL A 134 -28.22 -36.37 -33.05
C VAL A 134 -29.72 -36.56 -32.90
N ASP A 135 -30.12 -37.03 -31.73
CA ASP A 135 -31.55 -37.20 -31.39
C ASP A 135 -32.10 -35.87 -30.87
N ILE A 136 -33.14 -35.36 -31.53
CA ILE A 136 -33.81 -34.11 -31.13
C ILE A 136 -35.31 -34.35 -31.03
N THR A 137 -35.88 -34.08 -29.88
CA THR A 137 -37.31 -34.11 -29.70
C THR A 137 -37.88 -32.72 -29.58
N ALA A 138 -38.63 -32.27 -30.55
CA ALA A 138 -39.36 -31.00 -30.52
C ALA A 138 -40.66 -31.17 -29.72
N THR A 139 -40.89 -30.35 -28.73
CA THR A 139 -42.10 -30.30 -27.91
C THR A 139 -42.83 -28.95 -28.09
N LEU A 140 -44.13 -28.90 -27.72
CA LEU A 140 -44.87 -27.63 -27.76
C LEU A 140 -44.20 -26.60 -26.82
N ALA A 141 -43.65 -25.51 -27.37
CA ALA A 141 -42.98 -24.48 -26.62
C ALA A 141 -43.86 -23.31 -26.20
N ASN A 142 -45.03 -23.16 -26.82
CA ASN A 142 -46.06 -22.23 -26.35
C ASN A 142 -47.10 -22.99 -25.48
N THR A 143 -48.08 -22.25 -25.02
CA THR A 143 -49.22 -22.79 -24.22
C THR A 143 -50.50 -22.74 -25.01
N MET A 144 -51.46 -23.63 -24.72
CA MET A 144 -52.82 -23.64 -25.28
C MET A 144 -53.78 -23.07 -24.26
N VAL A 145 -54.73 -22.27 -24.70
CA VAL A 145 -55.83 -21.75 -23.87
C VAL A 145 -57.17 -21.93 -24.61
N SER A 146 -58.07 -22.65 -24.02
CA SER A 146 -59.48 -22.72 -24.49
C SER A 146 -60.39 -21.98 -23.56
N VAL A 147 -61.37 -21.29 -24.09
CA VAL A 147 -62.37 -20.55 -23.31
C VAL A 147 -63.73 -21.24 -23.50
N GLU A 148 -64.30 -21.70 -22.40
CA GLU A 148 -65.61 -22.29 -22.34
C GLU A 148 -66.61 -21.40 -21.57
N THR A 149 -67.87 -21.54 -21.84
CA THR A 149 -68.95 -20.77 -21.14
C THR A 149 -70.07 -21.70 -20.75
N THR A 150 -70.60 -21.57 -19.52
CA THR A 150 -71.78 -22.32 -19.05
C THR A 150 -73.09 -21.88 -19.76
N GLU A 151 -74.14 -22.68 -19.61
CA GLU A 151 -75.47 -22.31 -20.15
C GLU A 151 -76.03 -21.10 -19.39
N GLU A 152 -75.77 -21.00 -18.09
CA GLU A 152 -76.13 -19.93 -17.20
C GLU A 152 -75.49 -18.64 -17.68
N PHE A 153 -74.21 -18.65 -18.00
CA PHE A 153 -73.47 -17.52 -18.54
C PHE A 153 -74.05 -17.03 -19.86
N ARG A 154 -74.26 -17.95 -20.80
CA ARG A 154 -74.83 -17.62 -22.13
C ARG A 154 -76.27 -17.07 -22.06
N THR A 155 -77.03 -17.47 -21.06
CA THR A 155 -78.44 -17.00 -20.86
C THR A 155 -78.47 -15.65 -20.17
N TYR A 156 -77.51 -15.36 -19.30
CA TYR A 156 -77.47 -14.14 -18.52
C TYR A 156 -77.02 -12.90 -19.35
N PHE A 157 -76.04 -13.09 -20.29
CA PHE A 157 -75.56 -12.01 -21.13
C PHE A 157 -76.17 -12.07 -22.54
N LYS A 158 -76.56 -10.88 -23.04
CA LYS A 158 -77.03 -10.70 -24.41
C LYS A 158 -75.92 -10.90 -25.45
N SER A 159 -74.72 -10.47 -25.13
CA SER A 159 -73.50 -10.66 -25.92
C SER A 159 -72.28 -10.66 -25.02
N TYR A 160 -71.23 -11.36 -25.43
CA TYR A 160 -69.95 -11.43 -24.72
C TYR A 160 -68.82 -11.67 -25.69
N THR A 161 -67.63 -11.19 -25.29
CA THR A 161 -66.30 -11.49 -25.90
C THR A 161 -65.29 -11.64 -24.80
N THR A 162 -64.57 -12.73 -24.76
CA THR A 162 -63.48 -12.92 -23.85
C THR A 162 -62.18 -12.50 -24.53
N ILE A 163 -61.36 -11.71 -23.84
CA ILE A 163 -60.11 -11.18 -24.37
C ILE A 163 -59.00 -11.80 -23.49
N LEU A 164 -58.09 -12.50 -24.15
CA LEU A 164 -56.86 -13.06 -23.54
C LEU A 164 -55.72 -12.09 -23.89
N HIS A 165 -55.10 -11.50 -22.89
CA HIS A 165 -53.96 -10.62 -23.05
C HIS A 165 -52.74 -11.30 -22.49
N SER A 166 -51.77 -11.64 -23.36
CA SER A 166 -50.55 -12.32 -22.97
C SER A 166 -49.45 -11.31 -22.58
N SER A 167 -48.47 -11.74 -21.73
CA SER A 167 -47.26 -11.02 -21.47
C SER A 167 -46.38 -10.80 -22.72
N GLY A 168 -46.65 -11.52 -23.81
CA GLY A 168 -46.10 -11.33 -25.14
C GLY A 168 -46.65 -10.14 -25.89
N GLY A 169 -47.71 -9.53 -25.38
CA GLY A 169 -48.37 -8.37 -25.97
C GLY A 169 -49.51 -8.68 -26.93
N ALA A 170 -49.92 -9.95 -27.11
CA ALA A 170 -51.05 -10.31 -27.93
C ALA A 170 -52.37 -10.07 -27.20
N TYR A 171 -53.34 -9.53 -27.91
CA TYR A 171 -54.76 -9.43 -27.51
C TYR A 171 -55.58 -10.33 -28.41
N VAL A 172 -55.99 -11.45 -27.89
CA VAL A 172 -56.78 -12.39 -28.66
C VAL A 172 -58.21 -12.38 -28.19
N GLU A 173 -59.15 -12.03 -29.10
CA GLU A 173 -60.56 -11.98 -28.81
C GLU A 173 -61.23 -13.36 -29.13
N VAL A 174 -61.78 -13.96 -28.08
CA VAL A 174 -62.55 -15.22 -28.19
C VAL A 174 -64.02 -14.88 -28.14
N GLY A 175 -64.68 -14.87 -29.31
CA GLY A 175 -66.13 -14.55 -29.44
C GLY A 175 -67.00 -15.67 -28.97
N ALA A 176 -68.32 -15.37 -28.88
CA ALA A 176 -69.31 -16.38 -28.54
C ALA A 176 -69.34 -17.53 -29.54
N GLY A 177 -69.15 -18.76 -29.06
CA GLY A 177 -69.17 -19.97 -29.88
C GLY A 177 -67.86 -20.31 -30.55
N GLU A 178 -66.74 -19.63 -30.24
CA GLU A 178 -65.41 -20.02 -30.67
C GLU A 178 -64.94 -21.23 -29.85
N THR A 179 -64.50 -22.25 -30.53
CA THR A 179 -64.07 -23.54 -29.92
C THR A 179 -62.59 -23.88 -30.14
N ARG A 180 -61.89 -23.08 -30.98
CA ARG A 180 -60.47 -23.28 -31.23
C ARG A 180 -59.63 -22.79 -30.06
N ALA A 181 -58.59 -23.53 -29.76
CA ALA A 181 -57.65 -23.11 -28.77
C ALA A 181 -56.74 -21.98 -29.27
N VAL A 182 -56.40 -21.10 -28.37
CA VAL A 182 -55.47 -19.99 -28.59
C VAL A 182 -54.09 -20.44 -28.12
N TYR A 183 -53.09 -20.25 -28.96
CA TYR A 183 -51.67 -20.47 -28.60
C TYR A 183 -51.06 -19.16 -28.17
N LEU A 184 -50.51 -19.12 -26.98
CA LEU A 184 -49.87 -17.96 -26.35
C LEU A 184 -48.46 -18.28 -25.94
N ARG A 185 -47.61 -17.25 -25.85
CA ARG A 185 -46.29 -17.44 -25.22
C ARG A 185 -46.44 -17.71 -23.72
N PRO A 186 -45.57 -18.59 -23.13
CA PRO A 186 -45.54 -18.78 -21.69
C PRO A 186 -45.33 -17.46 -20.95
N GLY A 187 -46.05 -17.27 -19.85
CA GLY A 187 -46.01 -16.05 -19.06
C GLY A 187 -47.36 -15.68 -18.51
N LYS A 188 -47.45 -14.44 -17.99
CA LYS A 188 -48.75 -13.96 -17.44
C LYS A 188 -49.77 -13.77 -18.55
N VAL A 189 -51.01 -14.28 -18.32
CA VAL A 189 -52.18 -14.10 -19.15
C VAL A 189 -53.28 -13.44 -18.33
N ASP A 190 -53.76 -12.26 -18.78
CA ASP A 190 -54.90 -11.57 -18.18
C ASP A 190 -56.16 -11.91 -18.97
N ILE A 191 -57.26 -12.25 -18.28
CA ILE A 191 -58.55 -12.57 -18.88
C ILE A 191 -59.50 -11.41 -18.63
N THR A 192 -60.04 -10.83 -19.70
CA THR A 192 -61.07 -9.81 -19.64
C THR A 192 -62.35 -10.31 -20.33
N ALA A 193 -63.52 -10.21 -19.70
CA ALA A 193 -64.81 -10.44 -20.32
C ALA A 193 -65.45 -9.07 -20.66
N GLN A 194 -65.69 -8.84 -21.90
CA GLN A 194 -66.54 -7.75 -22.36
C GLN A 194 -67.95 -8.30 -22.52
N VAL A 195 -68.87 -7.82 -21.72
CA VAL A 195 -70.21 -8.38 -21.60
C VAL A 195 -71.30 -7.29 -21.74
N ALA A 196 -72.48 -7.65 -22.27
CA ALA A 196 -73.66 -6.79 -22.28
C ALA A 196 -74.82 -7.58 -21.63
N LEU A 197 -75.47 -6.94 -20.63
CA LEU A 197 -76.68 -7.49 -20.03
C LEU A 197 -77.89 -7.36 -20.99
N ASN A 198 -78.96 -8.16 -20.72
CA ASN A 198 -80.18 -8.06 -21.43
C ASN A 198 -80.89 -6.67 -21.28
N SER A 199 -80.62 -5.95 -20.21
CA SER A 199 -81.03 -4.57 -19.96
C SER A 199 -80.34 -3.54 -20.88
N GLY A 200 -79.21 -3.94 -21.50
CA GLY A 200 -78.42 -3.06 -22.37
C GLY A 200 -77.24 -2.39 -21.68
N ALA A 201 -77.02 -2.67 -20.36
CA ALA A 201 -75.83 -2.22 -19.65
C ALA A 201 -74.61 -3.02 -20.09
N GLU A 202 -73.50 -2.38 -20.35
CA GLU A 202 -72.23 -2.97 -20.81
C GLU A 202 -71.12 -2.80 -19.77
N ALA A 203 -70.27 -3.79 -19.66
CA ALA A 203 -69.11 -3.76 -18.79
C ALA A 203 -67.93 -4.48 -19.44
N ARG A 204 -66.71 -4.03 -19.10
CA ARG A 204 -65.47 -4.70 -19.40
C ARG A 204 -64.81 -5.13 -18.10
N LEU A 205 -64.97 -6.41 -17.79
CA LEU A 205 -64.60 -6.97 -16.49
C LEU A 205 -63.28 -7.75 -16.61
N GLN A 206 -62.34 -7.44 -15.80
CA GLN A 206 -61.16 -8.31 -15.64
C GLN A 206 -61.59 -9.47 -14.73
N VAL A 207 -61.62 -10.67 -15.28
CA VAL A 207 -62.24 -11.80 -14.65
C VAL A 207 -61.23 -12.85 -14.17
N GLY A 208 -59.97 -12.65 -14.47
CA GLY A 208 -58.88 -13.51 -13.95
C GLY A 208 -57.55 -13.22 -14.54
N GLU A 209 -56.54 -13.85 -13.96
CA GLU A 209 -55.18 -13.88 -14.50
C GLU A 209 -54.53 -15.19 -14.07
N PHE A 210 -53.63 -15.71 -14.87
CA PHE A 210 -52.85 -16.89 -14.56
C PHE A 210 -51.47 -16.87 -15.20
N LEU A 211 -50.54 -17.73 -14.66
CA LEU A 211 -49.22 -17.91 -15.25
C LEU A 211 -49.27 -19.10 -16.19
N ALA A 212 -49.19 -18.84 -17.46
CA ALA A 212 -49.18 -19.87 -18.50
C ALA A 212 -47.80 -20.50 -18.62
N LEU A 213 -47.73 -21.81 -18.60
CA LEU A 213 -46.49 -22.59 -18.80
C LEU A 213 -46.49 -23.22 -20.18
N SER A 214 -45.29 -23.41 -20.75
CA SER A 214 -45.12 -24.11 -22.03
C SER A 214 -45.67 -25.55 -21.92
N ARG A 215 -46.19 -26.09 -23.01
CA ARG A 215 -46.66 -27.46 -23.11
C ARG A 215 -47.93 -27.76 -22.24
N HIS A 216 -48.62 -26.72 -21.75
CA HIS A 216 -49.85 -26.87 -20.97
C HIS A 216 -51.06 -26.40 -21.80
N HIS A 217 -52.21 -27.05 -21.53
CA HIS A 217 -53.51 -26.63 -22.03
C HIS A 217 -54.39 -26.17 -20.86
N TYR A 218 -54.76 -24.88 -20.88
CA TYR A 218 -55.60 -24.29 -19.85
C TYR A 218 -57.04 -24.16 -20.40
N ILE A 219 -58.01 -24.67 -19.64
CA ILE A 219 -59.44 -24.47 -19.94
C ILE A 219 -60.00 -23.47 -18.96
N VAL A 220 -60.44 -22.32 -19.50
CA VAL A 220 -61.02 -21.21 -18.76
C VAL A 220 -62.53 -21.24 -18.90
N THR A 221 -63.26 -21.53 -17.85
CA THR A 221 -64.74 -21.61 -17.88
C THR A 221 -65.34 -20.38 -17.22
N LEU A 222 -66.16 -19.66 -17.97
CA LEU A 222 -66.94 -18.51 -17.50
C LEU A 222 -68.34 -18.98 -17.09
N ASP A 223 -68.74 -18.67 -15.86
CA ASP A 223 -70.02 -19.04 -15.26
C ASP A 223 -70.70 -17.87 -14.58
N VAL A 224 -72.02 -17.91 -14.39
CA VAL A 224 -72.80 -16.93 -13.60
C VAL A 224 -73.56 -17.63 -12.51
N LYS A 225 -73.27 -17.25 -11.26
CA LYS A 225 -73.91 -17.80 -10.07
C LYS A 225 -74.76 -16.73 -9.38
N SER A 226 -75.80 -17.16 -8.71
CA SER A 226 -76.65 -16.27 -7.91
C SER A 226 -75.90 -15.90 -6.62
N ALA A 227 -75.83 -14.58 -6.32
CA ALA A 227 -75.18 -14.05 -5.12
C ALA A 227 -76.09 -13.07 -4.37
N PRO A 228 -75.92 -12.88 -3.04
CA PRO A 228 -76.62 -11.84 -2.28
C PRO A 228 -76.35 -10.46 -2.84
N GLY A 229 -77.39 -9.80 -3.42
CA GLY A 229 -77.31 -8.47 -4.02
C GLY A 229 -77.19 -8.45 -5.53
N GLY A 230 -77.28 -9.59 -6.24
CA GLY A 230 -77.26 -9.68 -7.70
C GLY A 230 -76.78 -11.03 -8.20
N ALA A 231 -76.25 -11.04 -9.40
CA ALA A 231 -75.51 -12.20 -9.92
C ALA A 231 -73.99 -11.98 -9.80
N GLU A 232 -73.26 -13.07 -9.75
CA GLU A 232 -71.83 -13.06 -9.68
C GLU A 232 -71.25 -13.77 -10.94
N LEU A 233 -70.39 -13.09 -11.65
CA LEU A 233 -69.59 -13.70 -12.72
C LEU A 233 -68.45 -14.46 -12.06
N VAL A 234 -68.36 -15.74 -12.31
CA VAL A 234 -67.32 -16.63 -11.75
C VAL A 234 -66.48 -17.16 -12.89
N VAL A 235 -65.18 -17.12 -12.72
CA VAL A 235 -64.23 -17.74 -13.63
C VAL A 235 -63.61 -18.93 -12.91
N GLU A 236 -63.88 -20.09 -13.45
CA GLU A 236 -63.33 -21.33 -13.00
C GLU A 236 -62.20 -21.78 -13.93
N PHE A 237 -61.12 -22.22 -13.35
CA PHE A 237 -60.02 -22.85 -14.07
C PHE A 237 -60.14 -24.36 -13.82
N ASP A 238 -59.70 -25.15 -14.78
CA ASP A 238 -59.69 -26.62 -14.58
C ASP A 238 -59.06 -26.98 -13.24
N ASP A 239 -59.68 -27.93 -12.51
CA ASP A 239 -59.54 -28.25 -11.07
C ASP A 239 -58.09 -28.56 -10.55
N LYS A 240 -57.09 -28.45 -11.39
CA LYS A 240 -55.69 -28.79 -11.07
C LYS A 240 -54.73 -27.64 -10.95
N LEU A 241 -55.18 -26.44 -11.23
CA LEU A 241 -54.43 -25.21 -10.93
C LEU A 241 -54.94 -24.75 -9.56
N ASP A 242 -54.05 -24.57 -8.58
CA ASP A 242 -54.31 -23.94 -7.26
C ASP A 242 -54.70 -22.45 -7.46
N LEU A 243 -55.60 -22.18 -8.39
CA LEU A 243 -56.16 -20.85 -8.68
C LEU A 243 -57.53 -20.75 -8.03
N GLU A 244 -57.66 -19.77 -7.11
CA GLU A 244 -58.97 -19.48 -6.55
C GLU A 244 -59.91 -18.91 -7.63
N PRO A 245 -61.20 -19.29 -7.65
CA PRO A 245 -62.17 -18.72 -8.55
C PRO A 245 -62.28 -17.21 -8.33
N VAL A 246 -62.20 -16.44 -9.38
CA VAL A 246 -62.40 -14.99 -9.33
C VAL A 246 -63.90 -14.72 -9.52
N SER A 247 -64.49 -13.97 -8.59
CA SER A 247 -65.91 -13.55 -8.70
C SER A 247 -66.04 -12.05 -8.77
N VAL A 248 -66.94 -11.60 -9.63
CA VAL A 248 -67.26 -10.17 -9.83
C VAL A 248 -68.73 -9.94 -9.65
N LEU A 249 -69.13 -9.13 -8.65
CA LEU A 249 -70.53 -8.78 -8.40
C LEU A 249 -71.12 -7.94 -9.53
N LEU A 250 -72.19 -8.39 -10.14
CA LEU A 250 -72.91 -7.70 -11.19
C LEU A 250 -74.13 -6.97 -10.59
N SER A 251 -74.04 -5.61 -10.48
CA SER A 251 -75.14 -4.78 -9.97
C SER A 251 -75.49 -3.69 -11.02
N GLU A 252 -76.77 -3.54 -11.33
CA GLU A 252 -77.18 -2.47 -12.25
C GLU A 252 -76.83 -1.06 -11.78
N ASP A 253 -76.82 -0.82 -10.45
CA ASP A 253 -76.44 0.47 -9.87
C ASP A 253 -74.91 0.74 -10.08
N LEU A 254 -74.09 -0.26 -9.98
CA LEU A 254 -72.64 -0.17 -10.25
C LEU A 254 -72.37 -0.02 -11.76
N MET A 255 -73.10 -0.79 -12.59
CA MET A 255 -72.96 -0.65 -14.04
C MET A 255 -73.38 0.72 -14.58
N ASN A 256 -74.34 1.36 -13.93
CA ASN A 256 -74.84 2.70 -14.28
C ASN A 256 -74.07 3.85 -13.59
N ALA A 257 -73.16 3.57 -12.63
CA ALA A 257 -72.35 4.60 -11.98
C ALA A 257 -71.57 5.41 -13.01
N PRO A 258 -71.30 6.73 -12.80
CA PRO A 258 -70.42 7.49 -13.69
C PRO A 258 -68.99 6.96 -13.66
N ALA A 259 -68.27 7.18 -14.76
CA ALA A 259 -66.82 6.86 -14.83
C ALA A 259 -66.05 7.56 -13.71
N PRO A 260 -64.89 7.02 -13.29
CA PRO A 260 -64.00 7.68 -12.33
C PRO A 260 -63.52 9.05 -12.82
N GLU A 261 -63.30 9.97 -11.89
CA GLU A 261 -62.71 11.30 -12.15
C GLU A 261 -61.39 11.46 -11.38
N ILE A 262 -60.44 12.13 -12.03
CA ILE A 262 -59.17 12.48 -11.40
C ILE A 262 -59.02 14.00 -11.42
N SER A 263 -58.71 14.59 -10.27
CA SER A 263 -58.29 15.99 -10.14
C SER A 263 -56.82 16.05 -9.62
N ILE A 264 -56.18 17.18 -9.90
CA ILE A 264 -54.80 17.40 -9.50
C ILE A 264 -54.73 18.63 -8.60
N ASP A 265 -54.09 18.50 -7.41
CA ASP A 265 -53.75 19.62 -6.54
C ASP A 265 -52.24 19.85 -6.59
N GLY A 266 -51.82 21.11 -6.43
CA GLY A 266 -50.40 21.51 -6.39
C GLY A 266 -49.69 21.54 -7.74
N ALA A 267 -50.38 21.14 -8.85
CA ALA A 267 -49.84 21.25 -10.21
C ALA A 267 -50.98 21.58 -11.19
N VAL A 268 -50.65 22.16 -12.31
CA VAL A 268 -51.61 22.49 -13.39
C VAL A 268 -51.32 21.58 -14.57
N GLU A 269 -52.30 20.82 -15.01
CA GLU A 269 -52.16 19.94 -16.15
C GLU A 269 -51.75 20.69 -17.41
N GLY A 270 -50.66 20.21 -18.06
CA GLY A 270 -50.09 20.84 -19.26
C GLY A 270 -49.08 21.96 -18.97
N GLU A 271 -48.93 22.38 -17.71
CA GLU A 271 -47.88 23.32 -17.30
C GLU A 271 -46.88 22.55 -16.42
N PRO A 272 -45.57 22.45 -16.83
CA PRO A 272 -44.62 21.70 -16.05
C PRO A 272 -44.30 22.42 -14.73
N LEU A 273 -44.23 21.65 -13.66
CA LEU A 273 -43.68 22.07 -12.36
C LEU A 273 -42.18 22.22 -12.50
N ARG A 274 -41.68 23.45 -12.41
CA ARG A 274 -40.25 23.76 -12.57
C ARG A 274 -39.56 23.84 -11.20
N LEU A 275 -38.58 23.00 -10.98
CA LEU A 275 -37.86 22.91 -9.71
C LEU A 275 -36.38 22.70 -10.00
N VAL A 276 -35.54 23.02 -9.03
CA VAL A 276 -34.14 22.55 -9.04
C VAL A 276 -34.12 21.09 -8.58
N THR A 277 -33.24 20.31 -9.17
CA THR A 277 -33.05 18.89 -8.74
C THR A 277 -32.85 18.82 -7.22
N THR A 278 -33.60 17.96 -6.54
CA THR A 278 -33.70 17.80 -5.08
C THR A 278 -34.61 18.80 -4.35
N SER A 279 -35.08 19.85 -5.01
CA SER A 279 -36.03 20.77 -4.38
C SER A 279 -37.40 20.13 -4.17
N ARG A 280 -38.01 20.48 -3.06
CA ARG A 280 -39.37 20.06 -2.74
C ARG A 280 -40.37 21.08 -3.31
N PRO A 281 -41.50 20.66 -3.87
CA PRO A 281 -42.59 21.58 -4.25
C PRO A 281 -43.11 22.41 -3.05
N GLU A 282 -43.42 23.67 -3.29
CA GLU A 282 -43.97 24.57 -2.23
C GLU A 282 -45.33 24.11 -1.70
N SER A 283 -46.12 23.41 -2.54
CA SER A 283 -47.41 22.82 -2.19
C SER A 283 -47.42 21.32 -2.49
N ASP A 284 -48.29 20.62 -1.80
CA ASP A 284 -48.41 19.17 -2.00
C ASP A 284 -48.99 18.88 -3.39
N VAL A 285 -48.30 18.01 -4.15
CA VAL A 285 -48.70 17.57 -5.48
C VAL A 285 -49.46 16.23 -5.35
N ILE A 286 -50.75 16.28 -5.60
CA ILE A 286 -51.67 15.16 -5.30
C ILE A 286 -52.61 14.90 -6.47
N PHE A 287 -52.71 13.62 -6.87
CA PHE A 287 -53.82 13.16 -7.66
C PHE A 287 -54.95 12.68 -6.70
N ASN A 288 -56.10 13.29 -6.79
CA ASN A 288 -57.31 12.87 -6.09
C ASN A 288 -58.24 12.16 -7.04
N VAL A 289 -58.74 11.00 -6.66
CA VAL A 289 -59.55 10.13 -7.48
C VAL A 289 -60.89 9.90 -6.81
N ILE A 290 -61.97 10.06 -7.56
CA ILE A 290 -63.35 9.74 -7.14
C ILE A 290 -63.90 8.69 -8.11
N ALA A 291 -64.32 7.56 -7.64
CA ALA A 291 -64.81 6.42 -8.45
C ALA A 291 -66.13 5.88 -7.86
N PRO A 292 -67.25 6.43 -8.24
CA PRO A 292 -68.52 6.00 -7.65
C PRO A 292 -68.87 4.51 -7.87
N GLY A 293 -68.37 3.90 -8.97
CA GLY A 293 -68.48 2.48 -9.28
C GLY A 293 -67.46 1.59 -8.55
N GLY A 294 -66.65 2.19 -7.62
CA GLY A 294 -65.55 1.50 -6.93
C GLY A 294 -64.35 1.29 -7.86
N LEU A 295 -63.13 1.56 -7.35
CA LEU A 295 -61.90 1.34 -8.11
C LEU A 295 -61.57 -0.14 -8.26
N ARG A 296 -61.30 -0.55 -9.49
CA ARG A 296 -60.69 -1.87 -9.81
C ARG A 296 -59.18 -1.73 -10.02
N SER A 297 -58.72 -0.72 -10.73
CA SER A 297 -57.33 -0.42 -10.92
C SER A 297 -57.07 1.09 -10.88
N LEU A 298 -55.92 1.42 -10.35
CA LEU A 298 -55.39 2.78 -10.32
C LEU A 298 -53.93 2.68 -10.81
N THR A 299 -53.80 2.94 -12.12
CA THR A 299 -52.53 2.71 -12.81
C THR A 299 -51.74 4.00 -12.90
N LEU A 300 -50.54 4.00 -12.28
CA LEU A 300 -49.58 5.05 -12.41
C LEU A 300 -48.54 4.66 -13.45
N THR A 301 -48.29 5.51 -14.43
CA THR A 301 -47.19 5.38 -15.39
C THR A 301 -46.22 6.53 -15.20
N THR A 302 -44.93 6.21 -15.38
CA THR A 302 -43.89 7.24 -15.35
C THR A 302 -43.05 7.22 -16.62
N SER A 303 -42.62 8.39 -17.06
CA SER A 303 -41.64 8.52 -18.15
C SER A 303 -40.22 8.67 -17.66
N ALA A 304 -39.95 8.47 -16.36
CA ALA A 304 -38.61 8.64 -15.74
C ALA A 304 -37.71 7.44 -15.98
N PRO A 305 -36.74 7.47 -16.91
CA PRO A 305 -35.81 6.37 -17.15
C PRO A 305 -34.98 6.00 -15.90
N GLN A 306 -34.64 6.98 -15.08
CA GLN A 306 -33.92 6.77 -13.84
C GLN A 306 -34.73 5.91 -12.88
N LEU A 307 -35.99 6.23 -12.62
CA LEU A 307 -36.81 5.45 -11.72
C LEU A 307 -36.95 3.99 -12.20
N VAL A 308 -37.15 3.82 -13.52
CA VAL A 308 -37.24 2.48 -14.12
C VAL A 308 -35.90 1.71 -13.99
N GLY A 309 -34.76 2.42 -14.15
CA GLY A 309 -33.44 1.84 -13.94
C GLY A 309 -33.19 1.41 -12.50
N ASP A 310 -33.76 2.12 -11.54
CA ASP A 310 -33.69 1.80 -10.11
C ASP A 310 -34.68 0.69 -9.69
N GLY A 311 -35.43 0.16 -10.65
CA GLY A 311 -36.36 -0.96 -10.44
C GLY A 311 -37.81 -0.55 -10.20
N TRP A 312 -38.17 0.75 -10.39
CA TRP A 312 -39.54 1.21 -10.38
C TRP A 312 -40.27 0.67 -11.61
N PRO A 313 -41.47 0.14 -11.48
CA PRO A 313 -42.23 -0.30 -12.65
C PRO A 313 -42.62 0.90 -13.53
N ALA A 314 -42.42 0.78 -14.84
CA ALA A 314 -42.83 1.81 -15.77
C ALA A 314 -44.38 2.06 -15.73
N GLU A 315 -45.10 1.01 -15.36
CA GLU A 315 -46.55 1.02 -15.14
C GLU A 315 -46.85 0.13 -13.93
N VAL A 316 -47.67 0.61 -12.99
CA VAL A 316 -48.05 -0.11 -11.78
C VAL A 316 -49.51 0.16 -11.38
N ASN A 317 -50.20 -0.89 -10.95
CA ASN A 317 -51.51 -0.77 -10.31
C ASN A 317 -51.32 -0.49 -8.81
N LEU A 318 -51.59 0.73 -8.39
CA LEU A 318 -51.38 1.20 -7.02
C LEU A 318 -52.30 0.54 -5.99
N LEU A 319 -53.42 -0.13 -6.42
CA LEU A 319 -54.32 -0.88 -5.54
C LEU A 319 -53.77 -2.26 -5.19
N SER A 320 -52.89 -2.81 -6.03
CA SER A 320 -52.39 -4.20 -5.84
C SER A 320 -50.93 -4.30 -6.26
N PRO A 321 -50.04 -3.38 -5.77
CA PRO A 321 -48.63 -3.52 -6.07
C PRO A 321 -48.04 -4.72 -5.37
N SER A 322 -47.01 -5.34 -5.92
CA SER A 322 -46.24 -6.36 -5.20
C SER A 322 -45.56 -5.72 -3.95
N ALA A 323 -45.28 -6.55 -2.93
CA ALA A 323 -44.62 -6.06 -1.71
C ALA A 323 -43.29 -5.36 -1.96
N ARG A 324 -42.56 -5.80 -3.00
CA ARG A 324 -41.30 -5.19 -3.41
C ARG A 324 -41.54 -3.82 -4.08
N GLU A 325 -42.47 -3.72 -5.00
CA GLU A 325 -42.82 -2.45 -5.66
C GLU A 325 -43.30 -1.44 -4.66
N LYS A 326 -44.24 -1.84 -3.76
CA LYS A 326 -44.75 -1.00 -2.70
C LYS A 326 -43.62 -0.43 -1.84
N ALA A 327 -42.73 -1.31 -1.31
CA ALA A 327 -41.62 -0.87 -0.46
C ALA A 327 -40.68 0.09 -1.20
N LEU A 328 -40.39 -0.17 -2.48
CA LEU A 328 -39.54 0.70 -3.30
C LEU A 328 -40.19 2.08 -3.50
N MET A 329 -41.44 2.13 -3.94
CA MET A 329 -42.15 3.37 -4.21
C MET A 329 -42.31 4.22 -2.95
N GLU A 330 -42.65 3.62 -1.82
CA GLU A 330 -42.74 4.31 -0.52
C GLU A 330 -41.36 4.81 -0.05
N SER A 331 -40.30 4.03 -0.24
CA SER A 331 -38.93 4.48 0.10
C SER A 331 -38.44 5.65 -0.72
N MET A 332 -38.98 5.81 -1.93
CA MET A 332 -38.69 6.94 -2.82
C MET A 332 -39.65 8.14 -2.60
N GLY A 333 -40.56 8.03 -1.68
CA GLY A 333 -41.44 9.12 -1.26
C GLY A 333 -42.84 9.16 -1.91
N LEU A 334 -43.21 8.14 -2.70
CA LEU A 334 -44.58 8.01 -3.16
C LEU A 334 -45.50 7.62 -1.99
N ARG A 335 -46.53 8.40 -1.73
CA ARG A 335 -47.60 7.97 -0.85
C ARG A 335 -48.78 7.45 -1.68
N MET A 336 -49.11 6.19 -1.44
CA MET A 336 -50.10 5.44 -2.15
C MET A 336 -51.40 5.36 -1.34
N PRO A 337 -52.56 5.14 -1.99
CA PRO A 337 -53.80 4.84 -1.27
C PRO A 337 -53.63 3.55 -0.45
N GLY A 338 -54.33 3.47 0.68
CA GLY A 338 -54.27 2.25 1.52
C GLY A 338 -54.83 1.03 0.75
N THR A 339 -54.12 -0.08 0.80
CA THR A 339 -54.48 -1.32 0.11
C THR A 339 -55.61 -2.10 0.82
N ASP A 340 -56.06 -1.65 2.02
CA ASP A 340 -56.98 -2.38 2.88
C ASP A 340 -58.44 -1.92 2.75
N MET A 341 -58.79 -1.14 1.71
CA MET A 341 -60.15 -0.69 1.52
C MET A 341 -60.93 -1.69 0.67
N PRO A 342 -61.97 -2.31 1.21
CA PRO A 342 -62.74 -3.34 0.50
C PRO A 342 -63.53 -2.78 -0.66
N ASP A 343 -63.77 -1.47 -0.70
CA ASP A 343 -64.48 -0.80 -1.75
C ASP A 343 -63.95 0.64 -1.94
N PRO A 344 -62.75 0.80 -2.58
CA PRO A 344 -62.14 2.09 -2.71
C PRO A 344 -62.89 2.98 -3.72
N ARG A 345 -63.73 3.88 -3.23
CA ARG A 345 -64.39 4.91 -4.05
C ARG A 345 -63.67 6.22 -4.10
N TYR A 346 -62.63 6.34 -3.25
CA TYR A 346 -61.74 7.50 -3.14
C TYR A 346 -60.33 7.05 -2.99
N ALA A 347 -59.39 7.68 -3.67
CA ALA A 347 -57.97 7.44 -3.52
C ALA A 347 -57.19 8.75 -3.70
N SER A 348 -56.07 8.87 -3.03
CA SER A 348 -55.11 9.97 -3.23
C SER A 348 -53.73 9.40 -3.46
N VAL A 349 -53.02 9.89 -4.47
CA VAL A 349 -51.65 9.55 -4.80
C VAL A 349 -50.82 10.84 -4.66
N VAL A 350 -49.87 10.85 -3.66
CA VAL A 350 -49.09 12.03 -3.34
C VAL A 350 -47.68 11.88 -3.88
N LEU A 351 -47.31 12.82 -4.76
CA LEU A 351 -45.99 12.86 -5.42
C LEU A 351 -44.99 13.79 -4.72
N THR A 352 -45.44 14.58 -3.74
CA THR A 352 -44.65 15.67 -3.13
C THR A 352 -43.26 15.24 -2.65
N ASP A 353 -43.19 14.10 -1.92
CA ASP A 353 -41.96 13.59 -1.37
C ASP A 353 -41.16 12.71 -2.38
N LEU A 354 -41.77 12.32 -3.50
CA LEU A 354 -41.13 11.63 -4.61
C LEU A 354 -40.32 12.59 -5.47
N ILE A 355 -40.85 13.80 -5.73
CA ILE A 355 -40.25 14.77 -6.66
C ILE A 355 -38.81 15.10 -6.32
N PRO A 356 -38.41 15.35 -5.08
CA PRO A 356 -37.00 15.60 -4.73
C PRO A 356 -36.03 14.44 -5.06
N ASN A 357 -36.54 13.23 -5.25
CA ASN A 357 -35.78 12.04 -5.59
C ASN A 357 -35.62 11.81 -7.09
N LEU A 358 -36.26 12.64 -7.93
CA LEU A 358 -36.15 12.57 -9.39
C LEU A 358 -34.78 13.11 -9.85
N ARG A 359 -34.27 12.52 -10.93
CA ARG A 359 -32.97 12.87 -11.54
C ARG A 359 -33.06 13.21 -13.03
N ASP A 360 -34.14 12.78 -13.69
CA ASP A 360 -34.36 13.07 -15.11
C ASP A 360 -34.83 14.51 -15.28
N ARG A 361 -34.34 15.20 -16.29
CA ARG A 361 -34.67 16.62 -16.54
C ARG A 361 -36.13 16.88 -16.79
N SER A 362 -36.87 15.94 -17.32
CA SER A 362 -38.29 16.02 -17.58
C SER A 362 -38.93 14.70 -17.29
N VAL A 363 -39.91 14.70 -16.41
CA VAL A 363 -40.63 13.51 -15.97
C VAL A 363 -42.12 13.79 -16.08
N ARG A 364 -42.84 12.82 -16.60
CA ARG A 364 -44.31 12.82 -16.63
C ARG A 364 -44.82 11.67 -15.80
N PHE A 365 -45.68 11.95 -14.86
CA PHE A 365 -46.49 10.97 -14.14
C PHE A 365 -47.90 11.03 -14.69
N THR A 366 -48.43 9.90 -15.14
CA THR A 366 -49.79 9.83 -15.67
C THR A 366 -50.58 8.84 -14.83
N LEU A 367 -51.72 9.27 -14.30
CA LEU A 367 -52.60 8.42 -13.52
C LEU A 367 -53.86 8.13 -14.33
N ASN A 368 -54.24 6.86 -14.37
CA ASN A 368 -55.44 6.34 -14.96
C ASN A 368 -56.24 5.51 -13.96
N ALA A 369 -57.52 5.67 -13.92
CA ALA A 369 -58.39 4.92 -13.03
C ALA A 369 -59.41 4.15 -13.82
N VAL A 370 -59.67 2.89 -13.41
CA VAL A 370 -60.73 2.04 -13.97
C VAL A 370 -61.59 1.54 -12.82
N ASP A 371 -62.90 1.70 -13.00
CA ASP A 371 -63.86 1.18 -12.02
C ASP A 371 -64.09 -0.34 -12.17
N ARG A 372 -64.92 -0.92 -11.28
CA ARG A 372 -65.19 -2.35 -11.29
C ARG A 372 -66.01 -2.79 -12.53
N MET A 373 -66.70 -1.86 -13.17
CA MET A 373 -67.45 -2.10 -14.38
C MET A 373 -66.69 -1.84 -15.67
N GLY A 374 -65.42 -1.49 -15.56
CA GLY A 374 -64.50 -1.28 -16.68
C GLY A 374 -64.57 0.12 -17.30
N LYS A 375 -65.31 1.04 -16.68
CA LYS A 375 -65.26 2.43 -17.11
C LYS A 375 -63.96 3.11 -16.74
N THR A 376 -63.37 3.81 -17.67
CA THR A 376 -62.08 4.46 -17.50
C THR A 376 -62.24 5.98 -17.39
N THR A 377 -61.36 6.60 -16.62
CA THR A 377 -61.18 8.06 -16.65
C THR A 377 -60.39 8.49 -17.88
N SER A 378 -60.47 9.78 -18.24
CA SER A 378 -59.42 10.38 -19.06
C SER A 378 -58.17 10.47 -18.21
N PRO A 379 -57.02 9.93 -18.66
CA PRO A 379 -55.77 10.00 -17.90
C PRO A 379 -55.40 11.44 -17.58
N ARG A 380 -54.86 11.67 -16.37
CA ARG A 380 -54.35 12.96 -15.94
C ARG A 380 -52.87 12.89 -15.71
N SER A 381 -52.14 13.94 -16.05
CA SER A 381 -50.68 13.96 -15.98
C SER A 381 -50.17 15.15 -15.19
N VAL A 382 -49.10 14.92 -14.47
CA VAL A 382 -48.22 15.92 -13.85
C VAL A 382 -46.88 15.87 -14.56
N ASP A 383 -46.49 16.99 -15.14
CA ASP A 383 -45.18 17.20 -15.75
C ASP A 383 -44.27 17.90 -14.76
N VAL A 384 -43.06 17.38 -14.60
CA VAL A 384 -41.98 17.93 -13.75
C VAL A 384 -40.78 18.23 -14.62
N GLU A 385 -40.32 19.46 -14.64
CA GLU A 385 -39.08 19.89 -15.28
C GLU A 385 -38.09 20.25 -14.21
N LEU A 386 -36.93 19.54 -14.20
CA LEU A 386 -35.88 19.79 -13.24
C LEU A 386 -34.74 20.56 -13.89
N GLU A 387 -34.40 21.68 -13.29
CA GLU A 387 -33.14 22.36 -13.55
C GLU A 387 -32.00 21.62 -12.84
N ALA A 388 -30.86 21.60 -13.47
CA ALA A 388 -29.69 20.98 -12.86
C ALA A 388 -29.30 21.72 -11.56
N LEU A 389 -29.05 20.97 -10.50
CA LEU A 389 -28.45 21.54 -9.31
C LEU A 389 -27.04 22.02 -9.66
N VAL A 390 -26.78 23.28 -9.44
CA VAL A 390 -25.51 23.95 -9.67
C VAL A 390 -24.76 24.00 -8.36
N LEU A 391 -23.56 23.47 -8.36
CA LEU A 391 -22.55 23.63 -7.31
C LEU A 391 -21.27 24.08 -8.02
N ASP A 392 -20.94 25.36 -7.88
CA ASP A 392 -19.80 25.96 -8.59
C ASP A 392 -18.87 26.68 -7.59
N VAL A 393 -17.66 26.17 -7.44
CA VAL A 393 -16.60 26.82 -6.64
C VAL A 393 -15.92 27.87 -7.50
N ARG A 394 -16.28 29.13 -7.34
CA ARG A 394 -15.84 30.21 -8.22
C ARG A 394 -14.49 30.81 -7.91
N SER A 395 -14.13 30.89 -6.65
CA SER A 395 -12.83 31.43 -6.23
C SER A 395 -12.41 30.81 -4.90
N VAL A 396 -11.17 30.50 -4.77
CA VAL A 396 -10.56 30.04 -3.54
C VAL A 396 -9.59 31.13 -3.04
N GLU A 397 -9.69 31.46 -1.75
CA GLU A 397 -8.76 32.42 -1.15
C GLU A 397 -7.37 31.77 -1.03
N PRO A 398 -6.28 32.55 -1.19
CA PRO A 398 -4.92 32.03 -1.01
C PRO A 398 -4.76 31.42 0.39
N THR A 399 -4.38 30.16 0.44
CA THR A 399 -4.19 29.39 1.66
C THR A 399 -2.72 29.00 1.79
N GLY A 400 -2.10 29.23 2.94
CA GLY A 400 -0.71 28.85 3.21
C GLY A 400 -0.53 27.34 3.43
N LEU A 401 0.67 26.83 3.24
CA LEU A 401 0.97 25.40 3.43
C LEU A 401 0.67 24.92 4.86
N LEU A 402 0.81 25.79 5.84
CA LEU A 402 0.62 25.49 7.27
C LEU A 402 -0.81 25.76 7.76
N ASP A 403 -1.67 26.38 6.93
CA ASP A 403 -3.02 26.70 7.34
C ASP A 403 -3.87 25.40 7.41
N GLU A 404 -4.73 25.30 8.37
CA GLU A 404 -5.69 24.20 8.54
C GLU A 404 -7.08 24.53 8.00
N GLU A 405 -7.23 25.72 7.44
CA GLU A 405 -8.51 26.24 6.94
C GLU A 405 -8.36 26.73 5.50
N CYS A 406 -9.42 26.57 4.72
CA CYS A 406 -9.53 27.09 3.36
C CYS A 406 -10.88 27.76 3.15
N SER A 407 -10.86 29.01 2.66
CA SER A 407 -12.07 29.76 2.33
C SER A 407 -12.27 29.85 0.82
N PHE A 408 -13.50 29.74 0.37
CA PHE A 408 -13.85 29.86 -1.04
C PHE A 408 -15.26 30.40 -1.26
N MET A 409 -15.55 30.83 -2.48
CA MET A 409 -16.87 31.27 -2.90
C MET A 409 -17.59 30.12 -3.59
N LEU A 410 -18.77 29.75 -3.07
CA LEU A 410 -19.67 28.75 -3.63
C LEU A 410 -20.88 29.42 -4.25
N ALA A 411 -21.18 29.12 -5.51
CA ALA A 411 -22.46 29.44 -6.11
C ALA A 411 -23.36 28.19 -6.15
N SER A 412 -24.58 28.32 -5.68
CA SER A 412 -25.58 27.25 -5.69
C SER A 412 -26.97 27.81 -5.93
N ASN A 413 -27.77 27.08 -6.71
CA ASN A 413 -29.18 27.32 -6.89
C ASN A 413 -30.05 26.40 -6.01
N SER A 414 -29.45 25.71 -5.06
CA SER A 414 -30.14 24.80 -4.13
C SER A 414 -31.01 25.56 -3.14
N ASP A 415 -32.19 25.01 -2.84
CA ASP A 415 -33.02 25.44 -1.71
C ASP A 415 -32.52 24.86 -0.36
N THR A 416 -31.61 23.87 -0.42
CA THR A 416 -30.99 23.31 0.77
C THR A 416 -29.91 24.26 1.26
N ASP A 417 -29.85 24.47 2.58
CA ASP A 417 -28.80 25.28 3.21
C ASP A 417 -27.43 24.70 2.88
N PRO A 418 -26.50 25.51 2.36
CA PRO A 418 -25.13 25.03 2.14
C PRO A 418 -24.43 24.46 3.38
N ALA A 419 -24.91 24.75 4.59
CA ALA A 419 -24.45 24.13 5.82
C ALA A 419 -24.71 22.61 5.86
N ASP A 420 -25.66 22.12 5.09
CA ASP A 420 -26.01 20.70 4.99
C ASP A 420 -25.29 19.99 3.82
N PHE A 421 -24.46 20.69 3.08
CA PHE A 421 -23.66 20.09 2.00
C PHE A 421 -22.46 19.33 2.58
N ALA A 422 -22.01 18.31 1.86
CA ALA A 422 -20.77 17.62 2.18
C ALA A 422 -19.61 18.27 1.40
N TYR A 423 -18.64 18.73 2.15
CA TYR A 423 -17.41 19.29 1.59
C TYR A 423 -16.32 18.23 1.63
N LYS A 424 -15.58 18.11 0.54
CA LYS A 424 -14.53 17.10 0.39
C LYS A 424 -13.26 17.71 -0.13
N VAL A 425 -12.14 17.22 0.41
CA VAL A 425 -10.81 17.56 -0.07
C VAL A 425 -10.01 16.30 -0.30
N THR A 426 -8.98 16.37 -1.13
CA THR A 426 -8.04 15.26 -1.24
C THR A 426 -6.97 15.38 -0.17
N ASP A 427 -6.59 14.25 0.42
CA ASP A 427 -5.42 14.15 1.30
C ASP A 427 -4.12 14.11 0.49
N GLY A 428 -2.98 14.03 1.17
CA GLY A 428 -1.66 13.96 0.52
C GLY A 428 -1.43 12.72 -0.35
N SER A 429 -2.30 11.70 -0.26
CA SER A 429 -2.30 10.51 -1.12
C SER A 429 -3.17 10.65 -2.37
N GLY A 430 -3.93 11.74 -2.46
CA GLY A 430 -4.94 11.97 -3.49
C GLY A 430 -6.30 11.30 -3.20
N SER A 431 -6.50 10.76 -2.00
CA SER A 431 -7.77 10.18 -1.58
C SER A 431 -8.72 11.26 -1.08
N TRP A 432 -10.00 11.16 -1.47
CA TRP A 432 -11.03 12.09 -1.01
C TRP A 432 -11.41 11.80 0.45
N ILE A 433 -11.33 12.84 1.27
CA ILE A 433 -11.75 12.84 2.68
C ILE A 433 -12.79 13.92 2.91
N ASP A 434 -13.60 13.78 3.96
CA ASP A 434 -14.53 14.81 4.37
C ASP A 434 -13.76 16.01 4.93
N ALA A 435 -14.16 17.20 4.52
CA ALA A 435 -13.66 18.48 5.00
C ALA A 435 -14.71 19.10 5.92
N PRO A 436 -14.51 19.11 7.25
CA PRO A 436 -15.45 19.69 8.19
C PRO A 436 -15.74 21.15 7.86
N LEU A 437 -17.03 21.51 7.87
CA LEU A 437 -17.45 22.88 7.68
C LEU A 437 -17.14 23.71 8.93
N ILE A 438 -16.41 24.81 8.77
CA ILE A 438 -16.13 25.78 9.83
C ILE A 438 -17.17 26.89 9.83
N SER A 439 -17.45 27.44 8.65
CA SER A 439 -18.45 28.51 8.50
C SER A 439 -19.00 28.57 7.09
N VAL A 440 -20.26 29.00 6.99
CA VAL A 440 -20.90 29.41 5.74
C VAL A 440 -21.66 30.70 5.97
N ALA A 441 -21.56 31.65 5.07
CA ALA A 441 -22.26 32.91 5.13
C ALA A 441 -22.70 33.38 3.74
N PRO A 442 -23.91 33.96 3.58
CA PRO A 442 -24.28 34.58 2.33
C PRO A 442 -23.28 35.66 1.90
N ALA A 443 -23.01 35.74 0.62
CA ALA A 443 -22.17 36.78 0.03
C ALA A 443 -22.99 37.71 -0.88
N ASP A 444 -22.38 38.76 -1.43
CA ASP A 444 -23.04 39.69 -2.32
C ASP A 444 -23.39 39.00 -3.66
N GLY A 445 -24.64 38.61 -3.82
CA GLY A 445 -25.19 37.92 -4.98
C GLY A 445 -26.16 36.81 -4.58
N GLU A 446 -27.21 36.62 -5.38
CA GLU A 446 -28.20 35.56 -5.17
C GLU A 446 -27.50 34.19 -5.35
N GLY A 447 -27.70 33.29 -4.40
CA GLY A 447 -27.11 31.94 -4.43
C GLY A 447 -25.59 31.89 -4.28
N LEU A 448 -24.95 32.97 -3.75
CA LEU A 448 -23.52 33.04 -3.53
C LEU A 448 -23.20 33.01 -2.04
N TYR A 449 -22.26 32.16 -1.67
CA TYR A 449 -21.88 31.93 -0.27
C TYR A 449 -20.35 31.94 -0.12
N LYS A 450 -19.87 32.56 0.97
CA LYS A 450 -18.51 32.36 1.44
C LYS A 450 -18.49 31.15 2.38
N VAL A 451 -17.71 30.15 2.03
CA VAL A 451 -17.56 28.89 2.77
C VAL A 451 -16.14 28.77 3.26
N THR A 452 -15.97 28.35 4.51
CA THR A 452 -14.66 27.98 5.11
C THR A 452 -14.75 26.56 5.61
N VAL A 453 -13.78 25.74 5.24
CA VAL A 453 -13.68 24.31 5.61
C VAL A 453 -12.31 24.00 6.19
N GLU A 454 -12.24 22.93 7.01
CA GLU A 454 -10.97 22.38 7.42
C GLU A 454 -10.30 21.66 6.25
N VAL A 455 -8.98 21.82 6.17
CA VAL A 455 -8.16 21.18 5.14
C VAL A 455 -6.92 20.55 5.77
N PRO A 456 -6.43 19.40 5.24
CA PRO A 456 -5.27 18.76 5.81
C PRO A 456 -4.05 19.68 5.73
N ALA A 457 -3.45 20.01 6.87
CA ALA A 457 -2.20 20.76 6.92
C ALA A 457 -1.09 20.03 6.15
N LEU A 458 -0.12 20.80 5.66
CA LEU A 458 1.11 20.29 5.03
C LEU A 458 0.92 19.57 3.68
N VAL A 459 -0.25 19.60 3.11
CA VAL A 459 -0.52 19.11 1.75
C VAL A 459 -0.39 20.27 0.77
N TYR A 460 0.54 20.22 -0.17
CA TYR A 460 0.83 21.33 -1.09
C TYR A 460 -0.27 21.58 -2.11
N GLU A 461 -0.77 20.52 -2.70
CA GLU A 461 -1.89 20.57 -3.64
C GLU A 461 -2.99 19.62 -3.17
N PHE A 462 -4.21 20.12 -3.18
CA PHE A 462 -5.37 19.30 -2.90
C PHE A 462 -6.52 19.63 -3.85
N GLY A 463 -7.35 18.64 -4.14
CA GLY A 463 -8.63 18.84 -4.80
C GLY A 463 -9.67 19.28 -3.78
N LEU A 464 -10.54 20.21 -4.17
CA LEU A 464 -11.71 20.65 -3.41
C LEU A 464 -12.95 20.35 -4.21
N SER A 465 -13.95 19.74 -3.60
CA SER A 465 -15.24 19.46 -4.20
C SER A 465 -16.37 19.62 -3.19
N VAL A 466 -17.50 20.12 -3.65
CA VAL A 466 -18.73 20.31 -2.88
C VAL A 466 -19.76 19.30 -3.37
N HIS A 467 -20.41 18.59 -2.47
CA HIS A 467 -21.39 17.56 -2.76
C HIS A 467 -22.72 17.88 -2.09
N ALA A 468 -23.78 17.81 -2.83
CA ALA A 468 -25.14 17.90 -2.29
C ALA A 468 -25.97 16.77 -2.89
N SER A 469 -26.38 15.83 -2.07
CA SER A 469 -27.16 14.63 -2.39
C SER A 469 -26.88 13.95 -3.73
N VAL A 470 -27.13 14.62 -4.84
CA VAL A 470 -27.10 14.07 -6.21
C VAL A 470 -26.16 14.80 -7.16
N ALA A 471 -25.63 15.93 -6.73
CA ALA A 471 -24.71 16.75 -7.53
C ALA A 471 -23.40 16.95 -6.79
N GLN A 472 -22.37 17.11 -7.55
CA GLN A 472 -21.06 17.51 -7.05
C GLN A 472 -20.53 18.63 -7.93
N SER A 473 -19.75 19.53 -7.34
CA SER A 473 -19.00 20.52 -8.11
C SER A 473 -17.92 19.85 -8.95
N GLU A 474 -17.44 20.55 -9.95
CA GLU A 474 -16.16 20.19 -10.55
C GLU A 474 -15.06 20.24 -9.46
N GLU A 475 -14.04 19.41 -9.63
CA GLU A 475 -12.85 19.45 -8.78
C GLU A 475 -12.09 20.75 -9.03
N VAL A 476 -11.88 21.53 -7.97
CA VAL A 476 -11.01 22.68 -8.00
C VAL A 476 -9.67 22.31 -7.37
N ARG A 477 -8.61 22.37 -8.16
CA ARG A 477 -7.26 22.20 -7.63
C ARG A 477 -6.79 23.45 -6.94
N VAL A 478 -6.42 23.31 -5.69
CA VAL A 478 -5.88 24.36 -4.83
C VAL A 478 -4.41 24.10 -4.61
N THR A 479 -3.57 25.00 -5.10
CA THR A 479 -2.15 25.00 -4.82
C THR A 479 -1.88 26.00 -3.70
N ARG A 480 -1.27 25.54 -2.63
CA ARG A 480 -1.02 26.36 -1.45
C ARG A 480 0.17 27.30 -1.63
N VAL A 481 0.11 28.41 -0.96
CA VAL A 481 1.24 29.35 -0.89
C VAL A 481 2.30 28.77 0.02
N LEU A 482 3.50 28.58 -0.53
CA LEU A 482 4.64 28.12 0.26
C LEU A 482 5.15 29.23 1.18
N PRO A 483 5.51 28.90 2.41
CA PRO A 483 6.15 29.85 3.30
C PRO A 483 7.53 30.23 2.73
N ARG A 484 7.97 31.46 3.04
CA ARG A 484 9.32 31.87 2.68
C ARG A 484 10.31 31.20 3.62
N PHE A 485 11.26 30.51 3.05
CA PHE A 485 12.32 29.89 3.79
C PHE A 485 13.64 30.00 3.01
N SER A 486 14.73 29.83 3.70
CA SER A 486 16.06 29.71 3.13
C SER A 486 16.82 28.62 3.85
N ILE A 487 17.86 28.10 3.21
CA ILE A 487 18.78 27.16 3.82
C ILE A 487 20.16 27.74 3.89
N THR A 488 20.92 27.34 4.90
CA THR A 488 22.36 27.62 5.01
C THR A 488 23.08 26.30 5.30
N ALA A 489 24.32 26.16 4.84
CA ALA A 489 25.20 25.08 5.22
C ALA A 489 26.23 25.60 6.23
N PRO A 490 25.98 25.52 7.55
CA PRO A 490 26.96 26.00 8.54
C PRO A 490 28.25 25.23 8.37
N GLU A 491 29.35 25.93 8.50
CA GLU A 491 30.68 25.39 8.21
C GLU A 491 30.99 24.12 9.03
N GLY A 492 30.55 24.07 10.27
CA GLY A 492 30.71 22.92 11.15
C GLY A 492 29.76 21.77 10.87
N SER A 493 28.71 21.96 10.08
CA SER A 493 27.71 20.95 9.73
C SER A 493 28.06 20.11 8.51
N VAL A 494 29.20 20.36 7.89
CA VAL A 494 29.69 19.66 6.70
C VAL A 494 30.81 18.71 7.12
N TRP A 495 30.60 17.42 6.97
CA TRP A 495 31.54 16.36 7.30
C TRP A 495 32.13 15.73 6.02
N ALA A 496 32.89 14.67 6.15
CA ALA A 496 33.51 14.02 5.01
C ALA A 496 32.51 13.26 4.13
N THR A 497 31.51 12.62 4.75
CA THR A 497 30.54 11.74 4.09
C THR A 497 29.10 12.18 4.23
N HIS A 498 28.84 13.18 5.05
CA HIS A 498 27.51 13.69 5.32
C HIS A 498 27.55 15.18 5.63
N ALA A 499 26.40 15.83 5.49
CA ALA A 499 26.26 17.24 5.82
C ALA A 499 24.86 17.49 6.40
N SER A 500 24.69 18.63 7.06
CA SER A 500 23.37 19.14 7.36
C SER A 500 23.25 20.60 6.95
N VAL A 501 22.03 20.94 6.51
CA VAL A 501 21.67 22.35 6.26
C VAL A 501 20.72 22.82 7.36
N ALA A 502 20.85 24.08 7.72
CA ALA A 502 19.89 24.74 8.62
C ALA A 502 18.85 25.46 7.77
N LEU A 503 17.58 25.15 8.02
CA LEU A 503 16.45 25.84 7.43
C LEU A 503 16.08 27.02 8.32
N SER A 504 15.82 28.17 7.72
CA SER A 504 15.38 29.39 8.39
C SER A 504 14.06 29.84 7.80
N ALA A 505 13.09 30.06 8.66
CA ALA A 505 11.74 30.56 8.36
C ALA A 505 11.35 31.62 9.41
N ASP A 506 10.09 32.01 9.46
CA ASP A 506 9.61 33.10 10.34
C ASP A 506 9.56 32.74 11.85
N GLY A 507 10.05 31.57 12.27
CA GLY A 507 10.15 31.14 13.66
C GLY A 507 10.75 29.76 13.82
N ASP A 508 11.31 29.47 14.99
CA ASP A 508 11.99 28.19 15.24
C ASP A 508 11.06 26.97 15.14
N THR A 509 9.84 27.10 15.64
CA THR A 509 8.83 26.03 15.54
C THR A 509 8.43 25.78 14.08
N GLU A 510 8.24 26.85 13.33
CA GLU A 510 7.92 26.77 11.90
C GLU A 510 9.07 26.15 11.11
N ALA A 511 10.31 26.55 11.36
CA ALA A 511 11.49 25.97 10.73
C ALA A 511 11.58 24.45 10.95
N GLY A 512 11.27 23.97 12.14
CA GLY A 512 11.23 22.54 12.47
C GLY A 512 10.16 21.77 11.70
N ILE A 513 8.97 22.34 11.59
CA ILE A 513 7.85 21.75 10.80
C ILE A 513 8.26 21.65 9.32
N LEU A 514 8.80 22.74 8.76
CA LEU A 514 9.20 22.79 7.36
C LEU A 514 10.37 21.85 7.06
N ALA A 515 11.32 21.70 7.99
CA ALA A 515 12.40 20.73 7.86
C ALA A 515 11.88 19.28 7.78
N GLY A 516 10.82 18.96 8.50
CA GLY A 516 10.18 17.65 8.45
C GLY A 516 9.47 17.32 7.12
N LEU A 517 9.15 18.36 6.32
CA LEU A 517 8.57 18.22 4.98
C LEU A 517 9.62 18.23 3.87
N ALA A 518 10.86 18.55 4.22
CA ALA A 518 11.89 18.86 3.25
C ALA A 518 12.36 17.63 2.47
N THR A 519 12.30 17.71 1.16
CA THR A 519 13.01 16.81 0.25
C THR A 519 14.32 17.48 -0.18
N VAL A 520 15.44 16.81 0.01
CA VAL A 520 16.77 17.32 -0.27
C VAL A 520 17.26 16.85 -1.63
N TYR A 521 17.77 17.79 -2.40
CA TYR A 521 18.37 17.53 -3.70
C TYR A 521 19.82 17.98 -3.69
N VAL A 522 20.74 17.09 -4.05
CA VAL A 522 22.18 17.33 -4.06
C VAL A 522 22.73 17.21 -5.47
N ALA A 523 23.64 18.11 -5.82
CA ALA A 523 24.38 18.06 -7.07
C ALA A 523 25.88 18.16 -6.80
N GLU A 524 26.68 17.29 -7.41
CA GLU A 524 28.13 17.31 -7.32
C GLU A 524 28.69 18.38 -8.25
N GLY A 525 29.65 19.14 -7.75
CA GLY A 525 30.32 20.23 -8.47
C GLY A 525 29.35 21.34 -8.85
N ASP A 526 29.62 21.94 -10.02
CA ASP A 526 28.77 22.97 -10.61
C ASP A 526 27.73 22.38 -11.59
N SER A 527 27.57 21.05 -11.61
CA SER A 527 26.54 20.37 -12.42
C SER A 527 25.16 20.86 -12.02
N GLY A 528 24.29 21.11 -12.98
CA GLY A 528 22.88 21.41 -12.72
C GLY A 528 22.03 20.16 -12.42
N ASN A 529 22.66 19.00 -12.33
CA ASN A 529 21.97 17.73 -12.15
C ASN A 529 21.77 17.45 -10.65
N PHE A 530 20.64 17.89 -10.12
CA PHE A 530 20.25 17.67 -8.74
C PHE A 530 19.53 16.30 -8.61
N VAL A 531 20.03 15.48 -7.71
CA VAL A 531 19.49 14.16 -7.40
C VAL A 531 18.92 14.20 -5.99
N GLU A 532 17.75 13.63 -5.81
CA GLU A 532 17.15 13.43 -4.50
C GLU A 532 18.02 12.52 -3.63
N THR A 533 18.14 12.85 -2.36
CA THR A 533 18.90 12.07 -1.38
C THR A 533 18.07 11.88 -0.12
N ASP A 534 18.30 10.75 0.56
CA ASP A 534 17.69 10.48 1.85
C ASP A 534 18.13 11.52 2.87
N ALA A 535 17.18 12.08 3.60
CA ALA A 535 17.43 13.14 4.57
C ALA A 535 16.64 12.91 5.86
N VAL A 536 17.22 13.38 6.96
CA VAL A 536 16.61 13.30 8.30
C VAL A 536 16.55 14.69 8.89
N ALA A 537 15.34 15.11 9.28
CA ALA A 537 15.13 16.37 9.97
C ALA A 537 15.34 16.22 11.48
N ASP A 538 16.02 17.20 12.09
CA ASP A 538 16.21 17.34 13.52
C ASP A 538 16.02 18.83 13.87
N GLY A 539 14.86 19.18 14.39
CA GLY A 539 14.44 20.56 14.54
C GLY A 539 14.47 21.30 13.20
N GLY A 540 15.14 22.44 13.14
CA GLY A 540 15.33 23.21 11.91
C GLY A 540 16.52 22.76 11.03
N HIS A 541 17.16 21.65 11.37
CA HIS A 541 18.29 21.10 10.62
C HIS A 541 17.87 19.87 9.82
N ILE A 542 18.46 19.71 8.63
CA ILE A 542 18.20 18.58 7.74
C ILE A 542 19.54 17.92 7.40
N GLY A 543 19.75 16.73 7.94
CA GLY A 543 20.95 15.93 7.71
C GLY A 543 20.78 14.99 6.53
N PHE A 544 21.82 14.81 5.72
CA PHE A 544 21.89 13.89 4.58
C PHE A 544 23.29 13.33 4.42
N GLY A 545 23.43 12.18 3.81
CA GLY A 545 24.66 11.40 3.72
C GLY A 545 25.06 11.03 2.30
N ASP A 546 25.88 9.97 2.21
CA ASP A 546 26.39 9.38 0.97
C ASP A 546 27.21 10.36 0.09
N LEU A 547 27.89 11.30 0.75
CA LEU A 547 28.73 12.27 0.08
C LEU A 547 30.16 11.74 -0.09
N SER A 548 30.84 12.14 -1.17
CA SER A 548 32.26 11.92 -1.38
C SER A 548 33.07 12.97 -0.60
N SER A 549 34.17 12.55 -0.01
CA SER A 549 35.08 13.45 0.71
C SER A 549 35.81 14.43 -0.21
N ALA A 550 36.21 15.57 0.33
CA ALA A 550 36.93 16.65 -0.39
C ALA A 550 36.24 17.10 -1.69
N THR A 551 34.91 16.95 -1.76
CA THR A 551 34.10 17.16 -2.96
C THR A 551 33.18 18.35 -2.78
N ARG A 552 33.06 19.17 -3.83
CA ARG A 552 32.15 20.29 -3.84
C ARG A 552 30.75 19.81 -4.18
N TYR A 553 29.78 20.27 -3.40
CA TYR A 553 28.36 20.00 -3.61
C TYR A 553 27.53 21.27 -3.62
N ARG A 554 26.39 21.18 -4.26
CA ARG A 554 25.30 22.14 -4.16
C ARG A 554 24.07 21.41 -3.65
N VAL A 555 23.38 22.01 -2.70
CA VAL A 555 22.17 21.46 -2.10
C VAL A 555 21.04 22.47 -2.22
N LYS A 556 19.86 21.98 -2.52
CA LYS A 556 18.60 22.72 -2.46
C LYS A 556 17.52 21.84 -1.81
N VAL A 557 16.49 22.49 -1.28
CA VAL A 557 15.41 21.84 -0.55
C VAL A 557 14.09 22.24 -1.17
N SER A 558 13.21 21.26 -1.38
CA SER A 558 11.81 21.45 -1.75
C SER A 558 10.92 20.99 -0.60
N LEU A 559 9.86 21.74 -0.32
CA LEU A 559 8.86 21.36 0.69
C LEU A 559 7.75 20.47 0.10
N VAL A 560 7.78 20.23 -1.20
CA VAL A 560 6.72 19.55 -1.94
C VAL A 560 7.22 18.38 -2.80
N GLY A 561 8.49 18.01 -2.63
CA GLY A 561 9.09 16.91 -3.39
C GLY A 561 9.35 17.24 -4.88
N ASP A 562 9.20 18.50 -5.31
CA ASP A 562 9.49 18.91 -6.69
C ASP A 562 10.75 19.76 -6.72
N PRO A 563 11.83 19.32 -7.40
CA PRO A 563 13.06 20.09 -7.52
C PRO A 563 12.90 21.43 -8.27
N ALA A 564 11.83 21.61 -9.04
CA ALA A 564 11.52 22.88 -9.70
C ALA A 564 10.98 23.93 -8.72
N VAL A 565 10.40 23.48 -7.60
CA VAL A 565 9.84 24.31 -6.52
C VAL A 565 10.73 24.24 -5.29
N ALA A 566 12.04 24.34 -5.48
CA ALA A 566 13.02 24.30 -4.42
C ALA A 566 13.59 25.70 -4.12
N CYS A 567 14.14 25.86 -2.91
CA CYS A 567 14.88 27.08 -2.56
C CYS A 567 16.14 27.28 -3.42
N GLU A 568 16.75 28.47 -3.33
CA GLU A 568 18.06 28.74 -3.97
C GLU A 568 19.12 27.78 -3.42
N PRO A 569 19.96 27.21 -4.28
CA PRO A 569 20.97 26.24 -3.86
C PRO A 569 22.11 26.86 -3.08
N VAL A 570 22.53 26.19 -2.02
CA VAL A 570 23.70 26.50 -1.22
C VAL A 570 24.85 25.57 -1.57
N SER A 571 26.07 26.12 -1.64
CA SER A 571 27.28 25.36 -1.95
C SER A 571 28.14 25.12 -0.72
N PHE A 572 28.72 23.94 -0.64
CA PHE A 572 29.72 23.59 0.37
C PHE A 572 30.77 22.63 -0.20
N VAL A 573 31.83 22.39 0.55
CA VAL A 573 32.83 21.38 0.25
C VAL A 573 32.96 20.47 1.44
N THR A 574 32.82 19.15 1.23
CA THR A 574 32.98 18.13 2.27
C THR A 574 34.40 18.10 2.80
N GLU A 575 34.57 17.69 4.06
CA GLU A 575 35.89 17.49 4.65
C GLU A 575 36.67 16.39 3.94
N THR A 576 37.97 16.43 4.09
CA THR A 576 38.87 15.37 3.65
C THR A 576 38.70 14.17 4.60
N MET A 577 39.02 12.99 4.13
CA MET A 577 39.23 11.80 4.97
C MET A 577 40.74 11.68 5.23
N ALA A 578 41.24 12.44 6.16
CA ALA A 578 42.66 12.37 6.51
C ALA A 578 42.96 11.11 7.34
N GLY A 579 43.98 10.39 6.96
CA GLY A 579 44.43 9.24 7.76
C GLY A 579 45.09 9.65 9.07
N VAL A 580 45.36 8.71 9.95
CA VAL A 580 46.22 8.93 11.12
C VAL A 580 47.61 9.28 10.62
N PRO A 581 48.22 10.43 11.03
CA PRO A 581 49.55 10.78 10.59
C PRO A 581 50.53 9.66 10.96
N ASN A 582 51.17 9.07 9.95
CA ASN A 582 52.14 7.97 10.12
C ASN A 582 51.61 6.86 11.09
N GLY A 583 50.31 6.49 10.89
CA GLY A 583 49.61 5.49 11.76
C GLY A 583 50.09 4.04 11.57
N ASP A 584 50.83 3.77 10.51
CA ASP A 584 51.51 2.51 10.21
C ASP A 584 52.95 2.48 10.77
N PHE A 585 53.42 3.58 11.38
CA PHE A 585 54.75 3.74 11.98
C PHE A 585 55.93 3.46 11.06
N GLU A 586 55.75 3.47 9.75
CA GLU A 586 56.80 3.12 8.80
C GLU A 586 57.84 4.28 8.59
N GLN A 587 57.46 5.51 8.89
CA GLN A 587 58.38 6.66 8.84
C GLN A 587 58.97 6.90 10.22
N LEU A 588 60.26 6.55 10.41
CA LEU A 588 60.93 6.70 11.66
C LEU A 588 61.91 7.89 11.65
N THR A 589 62.04 8.55 12.81
CA THR A 589 63.00 9.59 13.07
C THR A 589 63.94 9.16 14.19
N LYS A 590 65.20 9.28 14.01
CA LYS A 590 66.17 8.97 15.06
C LYS A 590 66.19 10.12 16.08
N THR A 591 65.65 9.87 17.27
CA THR A 591 65.44 10.89 18.30
C THR A 591 66.42 10.77 19.44
N ILE A 592 66.85 9.55 19.79
CA ILE A 592 67.74 9.32 20.92
C ILE A 592 68.88 8.35 20.51
N GLU A 593 70.11 8.77 20.69
CA GLU A 593 71.25 7.90 20.64
C GLU A 593 71.71 7.60 22.09
N MET A 594 71.66 6.38 22.44
CA MET A 594 72.09 5.93 23.78
C MET A 594 73.39 5.15 23.61
N ASN A 595 74.44 5.72 24.11
CA ASN A 595 75.72 5.00 24.21
C ASN A 595 75.85 4.48 25.61
N LEU A 596 75.52 3.25 25.80
CA LEU A 596 75.59 2.56 27.07
C LEU A 596 77.01 2.01 27.22
N GLN A 597 77.99 2.92 27.35
CA GLN A 597 79.33 2.50 27.73
C GLN A 597 79.31 2.11 29.18
N GLN A 598 79.51 0.88 29.45
CA GLN A 598 79.88 0.43 30.75
C GLN A 598 81.34 0.75 30.97
N GLY A 599 81.59 1.84 31.68
CA GLY A 599 82.83 2.37 32.13
C GLY A 599 83.99 2.11 31.19
N GLY A 600 84.39 3.11 30.41
CA GLY A 600 85.32 3.04 29.32
C GLY A 600 86.38 1.92 29.38
N ASN A 601 86.47 1.23 28.26
CA ASN A 601 87.46 0.16 28.06
C ASN A 601 87.55 -0.94 29.18
N TRP A 602 86.46 -1.21 29.83
CA TRP A 602 86.45 -2.15 30.90
C TRP A 602 86.63 -3.55 30.38
N THR A 603 87.81 -4.12 30.68
CA THR A 603 88.14 -5.47 30.39
C THR A 603 88.01 -6.28 31.67
N MET A 604 86.86 -7.00 31.81
CA MET A 604 86.81 -7.98 32.91
C MET A 604 87.51 -9.22 32.43
N THR A 605 88.44 -9.64 33.17
CA THR A 605 89.14 -10.92 32.93
C THR A 605 88.64 -11.97 33.95
N LEU A 606 87.81 -12.90 33.52
CA LEU A 606 87.40 -14.01 34.37
C LEU A 606 87.87 -15.30 33.70
N GLY A 607 88.67 -16.13 34.44
CA GLY A 607 89.17 -17.35 33.87
C GLY A 607 90.01 -17.18 32.62
N GLY A 608 90.74 -16.04 32.50
CA GLY A 608 91.53 -15.70 31.31
C GLY A 608 90.88 -15.17 30.11
N LYS A 609 89.60 -14.82 30.22
CA LYS A 609 88.85 -14.29 29.12
C LYS A 609 88.42 -12.86 29.38
N HIS A 610 88.53 -11.99 28.34
CA HIS A 610 88.23 -10.58 28.40
C HIS A 610 86.84 -10.28 27.85
N PHE A 611 86.15 -9.44 28.63
CA PHE A 611 84.77 -8.98 28.23
C PHE A 611 84.82 -7.48 28.05
N LYS A 612 84.26 -7.03 26.87
CA LYS A 612 83.92 -5.65 26.68
C LYS A 612 82.37 -5.60 26.62
N THR A 613 81.86 -4.82 27.48
CA THR A 613 80.40 -4.55 27.44
C THR A 613 80.13 -3.17 26.90
N PHE A 614 79.80 -3.08 25.63
CA PHE A 614 79.29 -1.85 25.00
C PHE A 614 77.91 -2.17 24.48
N MET A 615 76.98 -1.30 24.74
CA MET A 615 75.70 -1.32 24.10
C MET A 615 75.49 0.08 23.54
N ASP A 616 75.55 0.23 22.19
CA ASP A 616 75.06 1.38 21.52
C ASP A 616 73.65 1.07 21.11
N MET A 617 72.70 1.83 21.64
CA MET A 617 71.33 1.70 21.32
C MET A 617 70.81 3.03 20.70
N SER A 618 70.25 2.96 19.56
CA SER A 618 69.48 4.08 18.99
C SER A 618 68.05 3.77 18.99
N VAL A 619 67.26 4.61 19.59
CA VAL A 619 65.79 4.53 19.58
C VAL A 619 65.28 5.44 18.48
N SER A 620 64.51 4.86 17.58
CA SER A 620 63.79 5.63 16.55
C SER A 620 62.36 5.75 16.95
N GLU A 621 61.84 6.97 16.93
CA GLU A 621 60.44 7.26 17.14
C GLU A 621 59.72 7.49 15.80
N PRO A 622 58.43 7.26 15.67
CA PRO A 622 57.71 7.50 14.45
C PRO A 622 57.64 9.01 14.18
N GLN A 623 57.83 9.41 12.93
CA GLN A 623 57.75 10.83 12.55
C GLN A 623 56.38 11.41 12.90
N GLY A 624 56.35 12.55 13.59
CA GLY A 624 55.14 13.22 14.04
C GLY A 624 54.58 12.75 15.36
N TRP A 625 55.16 11.66 15.91
CA TRP A 625 54.88 11.13 17.24
C TRP A 625 56.01 11.48 18.22
N ALA A 626 55.62 11.59 19.45
CA ALA A 626 56.57 11.79 20.56
C ALA A 626 56.34 10.74 21.66
N SER A 627 57.38 10.52 22.42
CA SER A 627 57.32 9.63 23.59
C SER A 627 57.98 10.27 24.82
N THR A 628 57.82 9.66 25.97
CA THR A 628 58.54 10.02 27.21
C THR A 628 59.97 9.50 27.30
N ASN A 629 60.52 8.96 26.19
CA ASN A 629 61.89 8.44 26.16
C ASN A 629 62.91 9.46 26.58
N ALA A 630 62.73 10.76 26.24
CA ALA A 630 63.68 11.80 26.70
C ALA A 630 63.82 11.90 28.23
N LYS A 631 62.72 11.61 28.96
CA LYS A 631 62.72 11.56 30.43
C LYS A 631 63.28 10.20 30.93
N THR A 632 62.74 9.10 30.45
CA THR A 632 63.07 7.75 30.95
C THR A 632 64.45 7.27 30.54
N CYS A 633 64.99 7.83 29.45
CA CYS A 633 66.30 7.54 28.92
C CYS A 633 67.30 8.71 29.11
N TYR A 634 66.96 9.75 29.89
CA TYR A 634 67.80 10.93 30.07
C TYR A 634 69.18 10.57 30.66
N PRO A 635 70.28 10.83 29.93
CA PRO A 635 71.61 10.54 30.44
C PRO A 635 72.07 11.72 31.30
N GLU A 636 72.14 11.59 32.59
CA GLU A 636 72.91 12.56 33.38
C GLU A 636 74.39 12.42 33.09
N ALA A 637 75.02 13.45 32.59
CA ALA A 637 76.38 13.64 32.33
C ALA A 637 77.23 12.34 32.21
N ALA A 638 77.42 11.93 31.00
CA ALA A 638 78.54 11.11 30.46
C ALA A 638 79.26 10.04 31.34
N THR A 639 78.75 9.73 32.46
CA THR A 639 79.13 8.56 33.28
C THR A 639 78.14 7.46 33.04
N ALA A 640 78.28 6.93 31.97
CA ALA A 640 77.89 5.68 31.51
C ALA A 640 77.55 4.63 32.55
N ASN A 641 76.41 4.39 32.92
CA ASN A 641 75.98 3.15 33.59
C ASN A 641 74.44 3.09 33.66
N SER A 642 73.88 3.40 32.54
CA SER A 642 72.37 3.37 32.45
C SER A 642 71.86 2.02 32.02
N TRP A 643 72.28 0.99 32.64
CA TRP A 643 71.63 -0.32 32.55
C TRP A 643 70.11 -0.28 32.87
N TYR A 644 69.65 0.79 33.44
CA TYR A 644 68.30 1.04 33.85
C TYR A 644 67.57 1.91 32.87
N GLN A 645 68.27 2.52 31.91
CA GLN A 645 67.63 3.41 30.94
C GLN A 645 67.12 2.56 29.77
N ILE A 646 65.92 2.03 29.97
CA ILE A 646 65.24 1.27 28.95
C ILE A 646 64.25 2.23 28.30
N PRO A 647 64.24 2.35 26.99
CA PRO A 647 63.24 3.19 26.31
C PRO A 647 61.82 2.68 26.61
N SER A 648 61.01 3.60 27.04
CA SER A 648 59.59 3.28 27.31
C SER A 648 58.83 3.11 26.00
N VAL A 649 59.31 3.63 24.87
CA VAL A 649 58.74 3.43 23.54
C VAL A 649 59.85 3.10 22.55
N TYR A 650 59.69 2.05 21.80
CA TYR A 650 60.67 1.63 20.77
C TYR A 650 59.94 0.91 19.63
N ASN A 651 60.54 0.84 18.48
CA ASN A 651 60.03 0.10 17.35
C ASN A 651 60.45 -1.39 17.41
N SER A 652 59.66 -2.24 16.72
CA SER A 652 59.92 -3.71 16.68
C SER A 652 61.28 -4.12 16.10
N THR A 653 61.89 -3.24 15.33
CA THR A 653 63.21 -3.46 14.68
C THR A 653 64.35 -2.73 15.38
N LEU A 654 64.17 -2.46 16.67
CA LEU A 654 65.23 -1.81 17.45
C LEU A 654 66.58 -2.47 17.21
N SER A 655 67.46 -1.76 16.51
CA SER A 655 68.77 -2.29 16.19
C SER A 655 69.72 -2.08 17.37
N TRP A 656 70.08 -3.16 17.95
CA TRP A 656 71.21 -3.19 18.90
C TRP A 656 72.52 -3.26 18.10
N VAL A 657 73.31 -2.23 18.19
CA VAL A 657 74.69 -2.37 17.83
C VAL A 657 75.40 -2.87 19.06
N SER A 658 75.41 -4.16 19.33
CA SER A 658 76.16 -4.70 20.39
C SER A 658 77.56 -5.14 19.87
N HIS A 659 78.60 -4.62 20.46
CA HIS A 659 79.84 -5.34 20.36
C HIS A 659 79.73 -6.55 21.24
N GLN A 660 79.43 -7.70 20.64
CA GLN A 660 79.40 -8.97 21.38
C GLN A 660 80.73 -9.19 22.07
N PRO A 661 80.73 -9.63 23.30
CA PRO A 661 81.94 -10.04 23.93
C PRO A 661 82.66 -11.07 23.09
N THR A 662 83.93 -10.85 22.80
CA THR A 662 84.78 -11.69 21.98
C THR A 662 85.08 -13.11 22.59
N ALA A 663 84.48 -13.41 23.76
CA ALA A 663 84.52 -14.73 24.37
C ALA A 663 83.31 -14.98 25.26
N LYS A 664 82.64 -16.12 25.11
CA LYS A 664 81.63 -16.62 26.05
C LYS A 664 82.29 -16.87 27.43
N ILE A 665 81.76 -16.28 28.48
CA ILE A 665 82.15 -16.57 29.81
C ILE A 665 81.54 -17.87 30.26
N TRP A 666 82.36 -18.74 30.75
CA TRP A 666 81.89 -20.02 31.32
C TRP A 666 81.08 -19.72 32.58
N GLY A 667 79.88 -20.21 32.71
CA GLY A 667 79.07 -20.12 33.92
C GLY A 667 78.25 -18.83 34.09
N ILE A 668 78.43 -17.80 33.30
CA ILE A 668 77.49 -16.77 33.16
C ILE A 668 76.49 -17.28 32.10
N GLY A 669 75.38 -17.65 32.56
CA GLY A 669 74.39 -18.22 31.64
C GLY A 669 74.23 -17.34 30.42
N GLN A 670 74.30 -17.97 29.28
CA GLN A 670 73.95 -17.37 27.98
C GLN A 670 72.67 -16.61 28.08
N SER A 671 71.81 -16.99 29.04
CA SER A 671 70.47 -16.36 29.28
C SER A 671 70.47 -14.87 29.62
N ALA A 672 71.51 -14.39 30.37
CA ALA A 672 71.55 -12.98 30.71
C ALA A 672 71.91 -12.05 29.52
N TYR A 673 72.63 -12.59 28.51
CA TYR A 673 72.99 -11.89 27.29
C TYR A 673 72.13 -12.26 26.11
N ASP A 674 71.56 -13.45 26.09
CA ASP A 674 70.69 -13.90 25.02
C ASP A 674 69.27 -13.38 25.26
N GLU A 675 68.85 -13.10 26.49
CA GLU A 675 67.53 -12.53 26.79
C GLU A 675 67.46 -11.04 26.45
N TYR A 676 68.56 -10.30 26.48
CA TYR A 676 68.56 -8.87 26.16
C TYR A 676 68.21 -8.62 24.69
N PRO A 677 68.80 -9.32 23.74
CA PRO A 677 68.35 -9.26 22.36
C PRO A 677 66.95 -9.87 22.14
N ALA A 678 66.67 -11.00 22.85
CA ALA A 678 65.40 -11.69 22.68
C ALA A 678 64.18 -10.89 23.14
N VAL A 679 64.35 -9.98 24.09
CA VAL A 679 63.28 -9.11 24.58
C VAL A 679 62.91 -8.03 23.56
N TYR A 680 63.84 -7.66 22.70
CA TYR A 680 63.65 -6.62 21.69
C TYR A 680 63.77 -7.14 20.26
N GLN A 681 64.13 -8.38 20.06
CA GLN A 681 64.24 -9.04 18.77
C GLN A 681 63.01 -9.91 18.52
N ASN A 682 62.45 -9.83 17.34
CA ASN A 682 61.35 -10.65 16.86
C ASN A 682 59.94 -10.32 17.41
N ILE A 683 59.71 -9.10 17.85
CA ILE A 683 58.33 -8.69 18.05
C ILE A 683 57.65 -8.69 16.67
N PRO A 684 56.63 -9.52 16.48
CA PRO A 684 55.95 -9.53 15.18
C PRO A 684 55.32 -8.20 14.88
N VAL A 685 55.27 -7.79 13.62
CA VAL A 685 54.52 -6.65 13.15
C VAL A 685 53.17 -7.14 12.64
N ALA A 686 52.15 -6.34 12.76
CA ALA A 686 50.85 -6.67 12.18
C ALA A 686 50.89 -6.44 10.66
N SER A 687 51.57 -5.41 10.20
CA SER A 687 51.85 -5.15 8.80
C SER A 687 53.12 -4.33 8.61
N GLY A 688 53.68 -4.31 7.39
CA GLY A 688 54.85 -3.49 7.09
C GLY A 688 56.14 -4.04 7.77
N ALA A 689 56.98 -3.10 8.18
CA ALA A 689 58.28 -3.40 8.81
C ALA A 689 58.34 -2.98 10.27
N ASN A 690 57.48 -2.11 10.73
CA ASN A 690 57.57 -1.54 12.07
C ASN A 690 56.24 -1.63 12.83
N ALA A 691 56.29 -1.92 14.09
CA ALA A 691 55.25 -1.71 15.08
C ALA A 691 55.85 -0.99 16.28
N MET A 692 55.06 -0.28 17.05
CA MET A 692 55.57 0.41 18.24
C MET A 692 55.25 -0.38 19.50
N VAL A 693 56.27 -0.49 20.35
CA VAL A 693 56.14 -1.06 21.68
C VAL A 693 56.16 0.05 22.71
N VAL A 694 55.12 0.15 23.48
CA VAL A 694 54.93 1.12 24.57
C VAL A 694 54.93 0.34 25.88
N ARG A 695 55.83 0.67 26.81
CA ARG A 695 56.12 -0.20 27.95
C ARG A 695 56.26 0.59 29.26
N ASN A 696 55.84 -0.04 30.35
CA ASN A 696 56.16 0.42 31.70
C ASN A 696 57.66 0.26 31.94
N VAL A 697 58.34 1.29 32.46
CA VAL A 697 59.76 1.26 32.75
C VAL A 697 60.05 1.85 34.14
N ALA A 698 61.07 1.31 34.79
CA ALA A 698 61.72 1.95 35.92
C ALA A 698 62.80 2.85 35.37
N TRP A 699 62.91 4.09 35.83
CA TRP A 699 63.90 5.03 35.38
C TRP A 699 64.52 5.85 36.48
N ASP A 700 65.70 6.36 36.28
CA ASP A 700 66.41 7.20 37.23
C ASP A 700 67.07 8.41 36.52
N ALA A 701 66.49 9.60 36.81
CA ALA A 701 66.89 10.88 36.21
C ALA A 701 68.34 11.25 36.62
N ASN A 702 68.83 10.72 37.72
CA ASN A 702 70.15 11.07 38.23
C ASN A 702 71.25 10.16 37.69
N GLY A 703 71.01 9.26 36.74
CA GLY A 703 71.95 8.45 36.09
C GLY A 703 72.89 7.75 37.09
N ARG A 704 72.32 7.08 38.12
CA ARG A 704 73.09 6.42 39.11
C ARG A 704 74.02 5.42 38.45
N SER A 705 75.31 5.63 38.60
CA SER A 705 76.30 4.65 38.20
C SER A 705 76.07 3.31 38.93
N ILE A 706 75.80 2.26 38.13
CA ILE A 706 75.77 0.93 38.69
C ILE A 706 77.15 0.75 39.35
N PRO A 707 77.20 0.40 40.66
CA PRO A 707 78.50 0.11 41.27
C PRO A 707 79.19 -0.94 40.44
N VAL A 708 80.32 -0.56 39.94
CA VAL A 708 81.25 -1.55 39.32
C VAL A 708 81.29 -2.82 40.14
N MET A 709 81.07 -3.95 39.50
CA MET A 709 81.15 -5.24 40.12
C MET A 709 82.38 -5.44 40.96
N SER A 710 82.26 -5.26 42.25
CA SER A 710 83.37 -5.60 43.16
C SER A 710 83.39 -7.10 43.34
N GLN A 711 84.49 -7.66 43.01
CA GLN A 711 84.76 -9.12 43.31
C GLN A 711 84.80 -9.31 44.80
N THR A 712 83.74 -9.54 45.44
CA THR A 712 83.75 -10.13 46.80
C THR A 712 83.04 -11.51 46.74
N GLY A 713 83.77 -12.46 46.41
CA GLY A 713 83.73 -13.78 47.02
C GLY A 713 82.58 -14.70 46.65
N ASN A 714 81.86 -14.54 45.53
CA ASN A 714 80.88 -15.52 45.22
C ASN A 714 80.86 -15.85 43.72
N THR A 715 80.92 -17.14 43.41
CA THR A 715 81.08 -17.71 42.07
C THR A 715 79.85 -17.92 41.25
N SER A 716 78.75 -17.41 41.70
CA SER A 716 77.45 -17.49 40.93
C SER A 716 77.11 -16.17 40.23
N TYR A 717 77.47 -16.11 38.97
CA TYR A 717 77.29 -14.92 38.17
C TYR A 717 75.83 -14.46 38.05
N SER A 718 74.85 -15.34 38.05
CA SER A 718 73.40 -14.94 38.04
C SER A 718 73.04 -14.15 39.30
N ASN A 719 73.65 -14.43 40.44
CA ASN A 719 73.45 -13.66 41.67
C ASN A 719 74.21 -12.33 41.67
N TYR A 720 75.33 -12.26 40.93
CA TYR A 720 76.20 -11.11 40.91
C TYR A 720 75.61 -9.89 40.20
N TYR A 721 74.90 -10.05 39.12
CA TYR A 721 74.30 -8.98 38.37
C TYR A 721 73.08 -8.34 39.09
N CYS A 722 72.37 -9.11 39.89
CA CYS A 722 71.12 -8.67 40.50
C CYS A 722 71.33 -8.21 41.94
N ALA A 723 72.39 -8.59 42.60
CA ALA A 723 72.64 -8.32 44.00
C ALA A 723 73.13 -6.92 44.34
N ASN A 724 73.69 -6.19 43.37
CA ASN A 724 74.30 -4.87 43.61
C ASN A 724 73.66 -3.77 42.79
N ILE A 725 72.52 -3.99 42.23
CA ILE A 725 71.73 -2.96 41.49
C ILE A 725 70.93 -2.20 42.54
N PRO A 726 71.08 -0.89 42.66
CA PRO A 726 70.26 -0.09 43.55
C PRO A 726 68.76 -0.12 43.07
N GLU A 727 67.90 -0.03 44.04
CA GLU A 727 66.47 0.10 43.77
C GLU A 727 66.24 1.34 42.89
N ILE A 728 65.49 1.16 41.81
CA ILE A 728 65.09 2.23 40.95
C ILE A 728 63.73 2.75 41.49
N ALA A 729 63.74 3.98 41.99
CA ALA A 729 62.61 4.56 42.70
C ALA A 729 61.51 5.07 41.75
N ASN A 730 61.91 5.53 40.62
CA ASN A 730 60.92 6.13 39.66
C ASN A 730 60.40 5.02 38.71
N ARG A 731 59.12 5.04 38.48
CA ARG A 731 58.45 4.24 37.48
C ARG A 731 57.57 5.11 36.63
N SER A 732 57.41 4.75 35.38
CA SER A 732 56.55 5.46 34.45
C SER A 732 55.90 4.48 33.48
N ALA A 733 54.66 4.69 33.17
CA ALA A 733 54.04 4.12 31.99
C ALA A 733 54.74 4.68 30.74
N GLY A 734 54.88 3.83 29.72
CA GLY A 734 55.24 4.34 28.40
C GLY A 734 54.10 5.19 27.84
N LYS A 735 54.49 6.26 27.14
CA LYS A 735 53.53 7.15 26.46
C LYS A 735 54.02 7.43 25.05
N LEU A 736 53.16 7.14 24.09
CA LEU A 736 53.35 7.48 22.68
C LEU A 736 52.19 8.33 22.22
N PHE A 737 52.46 9.53 21.72
CA PHE A 737 51.41 10.45 21.35
C PHE A 737 51.76 11.31 20.13
N LEU A 738 50.75 11.80 19.44
CA LEU A 738 50.91 12.79 18.41
C LEU A 738 51.33 14.13 19.03
N GLY A 739 52.44 14.67 18.65
CA GLY A 739 52.96 15.92 19.21
C GLY A 739 54.48 16.00 19.42
N THR A 740 54.89 16.76 20.38
CA THR A 740 56.32 16.93 20.74
C THR A 740 56.53 16.76 22.25
N TYR A 741 57.69 16.25 22.63
CA TYR A 741 58.10 16.08 24.00
C TYR A 741 59.55 16.49 24.19
N ALA A 742 59.82 17.17 25.29
CA ALA A 742 61.18 17.53 25.71
C ALA A 742 61.35 17.41 27.22
N PHE A 743 62.48 16.98 27.64
CA PHE A 743 62.89 16.88 29.05
C PHE A 743 64.30 17.43 29.21
N ASP A 744 64.49 18.36 30.14
CA ASP A 744 65.77 19.03 30.38
C ASP A 744 66.54 18.50 31.58
N GLY A 745 66.10 17.42 32.17
CA GLY A 745 66.63 16.80 33.41
C GLY A 745 65.91 17.16 34.66
N VAL A 746 65.02 18.18 34.62
CA VAL A 746 64.22 18.68 35.75
C VAL A 746 62.79 18.83 35.41
N SER A 747 62.54 19.49 34.24
CA SER A 747 61.20 19.83 33.76
C SER A 747 60.90 19.14 32.45
N GLU A 748 59.66 18.76 32.28
CA GLU A 748 59.14 18.25 31.01
C GLU A 748 58.25 19.25 30.31
N THR A 749 58.33 19.25 29.02
CA THR A 749 57.41 19.96 28.17
C THR A 749 56.74 19.01 27.21
N MET A 750 55.45 18.89 27.34
CA MET A 750 54.61 18.02 26.50
C MET A 750 53.66 18.88 25.71
N VAL A 751 53.71 18.82 24.40
CA VAL A 751 52.77 19.51 23.51
C VAL A 751 52.04 18.43 22.71
N GLU A 752 50.80 18.23 23.09
CA GLU A 752 49.96 17.22 22.45
C GLU A 752 49.18 17.82 21.29
N GLY A 753 49.06 17.03 20.25
CA GLY A 753 48.21 17.31 19.08
C GLY A 753 48.95 17.81 17.86
N VAL A 754 48.35 17.54 16.75
CA VAL A 754 48.81 17.95 15.43
C VAL A 754 47.68 18.61 14.66
N SER A 755 47.96 19.44 13.68
CA SER A 755 46.98 20.04 12.80
C SER A 755 46.16 18.92 12.09
N PHE A 756 44.86 19.00 12.17
CA PHE A 756 43.95 17.98 11.61
C PHE A 756 42.58 18.58 11.35
N SER A 757 42.02 18.34 10.16
CA SER A 757 40.81 19.04 9.70
C SER A 757 39.65 18.05 9.36
N SER A 758 39.79 16.80 9.77
CA SER A 758 38.78 15.79 9.49
C SER A 758 38.12 15.31 10.79
N ARG A 759 36.92 14.77 10.70
CA ARG A 759 36.15 14.26 11.82
C ARG A 759 35.82 12.77 11.61
N PRO A 760 36.75 11.86 11.94
CA PRO A 760 36.52 10.42 11.81
C PRO A 760 35.47 9.92 12.80
N SER A 761 34.76 8.85 12.43
CA SER A 761 33.81 8.16 13.30
C SER A 761 34.49 7.21 14.26
N GLU A 762 35.68 6.70 13.91
CA GLU A 762 36.34 5.66 14.64
C GLU A 762 37.85 5.64 14.38
N LEU A 763 38.63 5.34 15.41
CA LEU A 763 40.05 4.96 15.29
C LEU A 763 40.15 3.44 15.45
N THR A 764 40.77 2.77 14.49
CA THR A 764 41.03 1.34 14.53
C THR A 764 42.54 1.04 14.52
N GLY A 765 42.90 -0.11 14.98
CA GLY A 765 44.28 -0.57 14.94
C GLY A 765 44.43 -2.05 15.34
N SER A 766 45.66 -2.50 15.44
CA SER A 766 46.00 -3.85 15.88
C SER A 766 46.96 -3.77 17.07
N TYR A 767 46.77 -4.60 18.04
CA TYR A 767 47.61 -4.62 19.25
C TYR A 767 47.90 -6.02 19.74
N MET A 768 48.98 -6.14 20.52
CA MET A 768 49.26 -7.19 21.48
C MET A 768 49.50 -6.51 22.84
N TYR A 769 49.15 -7.15 23.92
CA TYR A 769 49.40 -6.63 25.26
C TYR A 769 49.85 -7.74 26.23
N GLU A 770 50.91 -7.47 26.89
CA GLU A 770 51.47 -8.34 27.96
C GLU A 770 51.42 -7.52 29.27
N PRO A 771 50.56 -7.82 30.22
CA PRO A 771 50.51 -7.13 31.52
C PRO A 771 51.73 -7.47 32.35
N ASP A 772 52.07 -6.64 33.33
CA ASP A 772 53.10 -6.99 34.32
C ASP A 772 52.63 -8.17 35.19
N SER A 773 53.53 -9.11 35.51
CA SER A 773 53.17 -10.26 36.31
C SER A 773 52.71 -9.91 37.74
N GLN A 774 53.07 -8.75 38.25
CA GLN A 774 52.60 -8.24 39.55
C GLN A 774 51.22 -7.55 39.45
N ASP A 775 50.76 -7.20 38.24
CA ASP A 775 49.44 -6.65 37.99
C ASP A 775 48.85 -7.23 36.71
N PRO A 776 48.31 -8.46 36.75
CA PRO A 776 47.71 -9.08 35.57
C PRO A 776 46.43 -8.40 35.07
N SER A 777 45.88 -7.48 35.85
CA SER A 777 44.67 -6.72 35.47
C SER A 777 44.96 -5.41 34.77
N GLU A 778 46.21 -5.00 34.68
CA GLU A 778 46.67 -3.83 34.00
C GLU A 778 46.34 -3.92 32.50
N ALA A 779 45.93 -2.79 31.93
CA ALA A 779 45.60 -2.71 30.51
C ALA A 779 46.30 -1.53 29.85
N GLY A 780 46.61 -1.65 28.57
CA GLY A 780 47.03 -0.52 27.75
C GLY A 780 45.84 0.39 27.45
N VAL A 781 46.10 1.67 27.19
CA VAL A 781 45.03 2.61 26.86
C VAL A 781 45.31 3.36 25.57
N VAL A 782 44.34 3.48 24.72
CA VAL A 782 44.34 4.34 23.54
C VAL A 782 43.24 5.38 23.67
N THR A 783 43.61 6.65 23.62
CA THR A 783 42.70 7.77 23.66
C THR A 783 42.84 8.59 22.39
N VAL A 784 41.70 9.02 21.83
CA VAL A 784 41.62 9.93 20.68
C VAL A 784 40.76 11.13 21.03
N GLU A 785 41.20 12.31 20.68
CA GLU A 785 40.47 13.55 20.84
C GLU A 785 40.56 14.36 19.53
N ILE A 786 39.42 14.84 19.10
CA ILE A 786 39.30 15.80 17.98
C ILE A 786 38.95 17.14 18.58
N LEU A 787 39.71 18.17 18.25
CA LEU A 787 39.53 19.49 18.82
C LEU A 787 39.22 20.58 17.77
N SER A 788 38.49 21.59 18.22
CA SER A 788 38.23 22.84 17.53
C SER A 788 38.79 23.99 18.36
N GLY A 789 39.97 24.52 17.96
CA GLY A 789 40.78 25.35 18.86
C GLY A 789 41.23 24.51 20.06
N ASP A 790 40.98 25.02 21.28
CA ASP A 790 41.31 24.31 22.51
C ASP A 790 40.17 23.41 23.03
N ALA A 791 39.01 23.43 22.38
CA ALA A 791 37.86 22.68 22.83
C ALA A 791 37.80 21.29 22.19
N VAL A 792 37.70 20.26 23.01
CA VAL A 792 37.40 18.89 22.53
C VAL A 792 36.00 18.83 21.99
N ILE A 793 35.83 18.47 20.72
CA ILE A 793 34.56 18.33 20.04
C ILE A 793 34.13 16.87 19.89
N GLY A 794 35.10 15.97 19.83
CA GLY A 794 34.88 14.53 19.76
C GLY A 794 35.96 13.76 20.52
N SER A 795 35.66 12.67 21.18
CA SER A 795 36.62 11.86 21.91
C SER A 795 36.20 10.40 21.99
N GLY A 796 37.18 9.56 22.23
CA GLY A 796 37.00 8.16 22.48
C GLY A 796 38.20 7.59 23.24
N SER A 797 38.01 6.50 23.97
CA SER A 797 39.07 5.77 24.68
C SER A 797 38.71 4.28 24.73
N VAL A 798 39.77 3.47 24.74
CA VAL A 798 39.63 2.01 24.92
C VAL A 798 40.77 1.49 25.80
N GLU A 799 40.45 0.57 26.69
CA GLU A 799 41.40 -0.25 27.44
C GLU A 799 41.69 -1.56 26.67
N LEU A 800 42.95 -1.85 26.51
CA LEU A 800 43.46 -3.01 25.75
C LEU A 800 43.98 -4.06 26.75
N ALA A 801 43.22 -5.10 26.95
CA ALA A 801 43.56 -6.21 27.86
C ALA A 801 44.57 -7.13 27.24
N GLU A 802 45.07 -8.11 28.05
CA GLU A 802 46.02 -9.12 27.60
C GLU A 802 45.65 -9.74 26.25
N ALA A 803 46.63 -9.75 25.35
CA ALA A 803 46.52 -10.35 24.01
C ALA A 803 47.88 -10.86 23.55
N SER A 804 48.03 -12.17 23.49
CA SER A 804 49.30 -12.85 23.11
C SER A 804 49.57 -12.83 21.61
N SER A 805 48.60 -12.41 20.79
CA SER A 805 48.71 -12.23 19.34
C SER A 805 48.01 -10.97 18.93
N TYR A 806 48.35 -10.45 17.74
CA TYR A 806 47.66 -9.25 17.23
C TYR A 806 46.16 -9.41 17.19
N THR A 807 45.50 -8.54 17.93
CA THR A 807 44.07 -8.41 18.04
C THR A 807 43.67 -7.03 17.54
N ALA A 808 42.58 -6.96 16.74
CA ALA A 808 42.04 -5.69 16.30
C ALA A 808 41.36 -4.98 17.47
N PHE A 809 41.48 -3.64 17.51
CA PHE A 809 40.73 -2.79 18.42
C PHE A 809 40.06 -1.66 17.68
N SER A 810 39.07 -1.06 18.33
CA SER A 810 38.25 0.02 17.83
C SER A 810 38.01 1.03 18.95
N VAL A 811 38.15 2.29 18.63
CA VAL A 811 37.82 3.43 19.50
C VAL A 811 36.79 4.30 18.79
N PRO A 812 35.50 4.15 19.06
CA PRO A 812 34.46 5.03 18.52
C PRO A 812 34.69 6.47 18.98
N VAL A 813 34.65 7.43 18.05
CA VAL A 813 34.77 8.85 18.36
C VAL A 813 33.40 9.45 18.53
N VAL A 814 33.03 9.74 19.77
CA VAL A 814 31.74 10.34 20.10
C VAL A 814 31.86 11.87 20.07
N TYR A 815 31.10 12.50 19.21
CA TYR A 815 31.09 13.95 19.07
C TYR A 815 30.02 14.58 19.95
N ALA A 816 30.47 15.26 21.02
CA ALA A 816 29.60 16.10 21.87
C ALA A 816 29.21 17.41 21.17
N VAL A 817 30.04 17.92 20.26
CA VAL A 817 29.81 19.12 19.48
C VAL A 817 29.97 18.81 17.99
N ARG A 818 28.85 18.75 17.28
CA ARG A 818 28.80 18.34 15.86
C ARG A 818 28.88 19.50 14.86
N ASN A 819 28.67 20.74 15.33
CA ASN A 819 28.58 21.94 14.53
C ASN A 819 29.86 22.77 14.49
N ARG A 820 31.03 22.18 14.80
CA ARG A 820 32.33 22.81 14.70
C ARG A 820 33.28 21.96 13.88
N ARG A 821 34.14 22.60 13.09
CA ARG A 821 35.19 21.92 12.36
C ARG A 821 36.33 21.50 13.27
N ALA A 822 36.95 20.39 12.94
CA ALA A 822 38.20 19.97 13.56
C ALA A 822 39.33 20.89 13.14
N THR A 823 40.24 21.21 14.07
CA THR A 823 41.47 21.96 13.83
C THR A 823 42.72 21.21 14.27
N SER A 824 42.56 20.28 15.22
CA SER A 824 43.66 19.44 15.71
C SER A 824 43.16 18.06 16.18
N LEU A 825 44.09 17.13 16.18
CA LEU A 825 43.96 15.73 16.61
C LEU A 825 44.95 15.44 17.70
N ARG A 826 44.52 14.84 18.79
CA ARG A 826 45.35 14.18 19.78
C ARG A 826 45.09 12.68 19.76
N ILE A 827 46.17 11.91 19.75
CA ILE A 827 46.12 10.47 20.04
C ILE A 827 47.17 10.25 21.11
N MET A 828 46.73 9.62 22.22
CA MET A 828 47.60 9.18 23.30
C MET A 828 47.49 7.65 23.45
N ILE A 829 48.64 7.02 23.49
CA ILE A 829 48.79 5.58 23.69
C ILE A 829 49.63 5.38 24.94
N THR A 830 49.10 4.69 25.94
CA THR A 830 49.84 4.38 27.16
C THR A 830 49.87 2.86 27.40
N SER A 831 50.97 2.41 28.01
CA SER A 831 51.14 1.02 28.39
C SER A 831 50.36 0.62 29.64
N SER A 832 49.70 1.57 30.30
CA SER A 832 48.97 1.32 31.55
C SER A 832 47.74 2.16 31.64
N ASN A 833 46.73 1.60 32.28
CA ASN A 833 45.52 2.31 32.70
C ASN A 833 45.65 2.95 34.11
N HIS A 834 46.77 2.77 34.78
CA HIS A 834 47.09 3.50 35.99
C HIS A 834 47.52 4.93 35.70
N THR A 835 46.98 5.88 36.43
CA THR A 835 47.28 7.30 36.29
C THR A 835 48.42 7.79 37.18
N GLU A 836 48.66 7.10 38.28
CA GLU A 836 49.71 7.43 39.26
C GLU A 836 50.96 6.64 39.02
N GLU A 837 52.11 7.30 38.97
CA GLU A 837 53.40 6.60 38.78
C GLU A 837 53.71 5.59 39.88
N ALA A 838 53.16 5.79 41.07
CA ALA A 838 53.35 4.87 42.19
C ALA A 838 52.64 3.51 41.99
N ASP A 839 51.59 3.48 41.18
CA ASP A 839 50.83 2.26 40.89
C ASP A 839 51.45 1.43 39.77
N ILE A 840 52.33 2.02 38.96
CA ILE A 840 53.01 1.34 37.86
C ILE A 840 53.91 0.22 38.41
N LYS A 841 53.74 -0.98 37.87
CA LYS A 841 54.57 -2.16 38.20
C LYS A 841 55.61 -2.41 37.12
N THR A 842 56.75 -2.84 37.62
CA THR A 842 57.82 -3.31 36.73
C THR A 842 58.43 -4.59 37.32
N THR A 843 58.54 -5.65 36.54
CA THR A 843 59.09 -6.95 36.95
C THR A 843 60.53 -7.06 36.49
N ASN A 844 61.26 -7.62 37.31
CA ASN A 844 62.68 -7.89 37.05
C ASN A 844 62.85 -9.17 36.21
N TYR A 845 63.57 -9.06 35.11
CA TYR A 845 63.88 -10.20 34.27
C TYR A 845 64.88 -11.18 34.98
N CYS A 846 65.54 -10.79 36.06
CA CYS A 846 66.34 -11.65 36.89
C CYS A 846 65.63 -12.18 38.14
N GLY A 847 64.26 -11.95 38.23
CA GLY A 847 63.43 -12.48 39.33
C GLY A 847 63.61 -11.80 40.68
N LYS A 848 64.24 -10.62 40.72
CA LYS A 848 64.39 -9.79 41.94
C LYS A 848 63.68 -8.45 41.80
N PRO A 849 62.83 -8.04 42.76
CA PRO A 849 62.09 -6.79 42.67
C PRO A 849 62.97 -5.54 42.55
N GLU A 850 64.08 -5.53 43.22
CA GLU A 850 65.08 -4.44 43.18
C GLU A 850 65.76 -4.20 41.83
N CYS A 851 65.66 -5.18 40.92
CA CYS A 851 66.24 -5.12 39.57
C CYS A 851 65.16 -4.91 38.50
N SER A 852 63.94 -4.72 38.94
CA SER A 852 62.83 -4.55 38.00
C SER A 852 63.00 -3.27 37.21
N SER A 853 63.10 -3.36 35.89
CA SER A 853 63.25 -2.21 34.98
C SER A 853 62.22 -2.07 33.92
N ARG A 854 61.43 -3.09 33.72
CA ARG A 854 60.42 -3.13 32.70
C ARG A 854 59.14 -3.81 33.20
N GLY A 855 58.00 -3.34 32.78
CA GLY A 855 56.68 -3.86 33.14
C GLY A 855 55.83 -4.17 31.91
N ALA A 856 54.54 -3.99 32.04
CA ALA A 856 53.57 -4.21 30.99
C ALA A 856 53.99 -3.62 29.65
N ALA A 857 53.67 -4.29 28.57
CA ALA A 857 54.04 -3.89 27.21
C ALA A 857 52.86 -3.93 26.25
N LEU A 858 52.56 -2.82 25.68
CA LEU A 858 51.60 -2.66 24.59
C LEU A 858 52.34 -2.56 23.26
N THR A 859 52.17 -3.54 22.40
CA THR A 859 52.59 -3.46 20.99
C THR A 859 51.45 -3.02 20.16
N ILE A 860 51.61 -1.98 19.35
CA ILE A 860 50.55 -1.38 18.57
C ILE A 860 50.99 -1.10 17.14
N ASP A 861 50.07 -1.27 16.19
CA ASP A 861 50.34 -1.11 14.76
C ASP A 861 49.04 -0.77 13.99
N ASN A 862 49.16 -0.28 12.76
CA ASN A 862 48.08 -0.10 11.79
C ASN A 862 46.93 0.83 12.25
N LEU A 863 47.28 1.96 12.84
CA LEU A 863 46.29 2.94 13.22
C LEU A 863 45.63 3.57 11.98
N LYS A 864 44.28 3.49 11.90
CA LYS A 864 43.52 4.01 10.79
C LYS A 864 42.22 4.67 11.29
N PHE A 865 41.82 5.68 10.57
CA PHE A 865 40.50 6.27 10.77
C PHE A 865 39.46 5.70 9.82
N THR A 866 38.25 5.52 10.34
CA THR A 866 37.01 5.30 9.59
C THR A 866 36.14 6.56 9.67
N TYR A 867 35.40 6.86 8.59
CA TYR A 867 34.60 8.06 8.48
C TYR A 867 33.13 7.78 8.31
#